data_71ac131138000af54e206b0d659f2dbd
#
_entry.id   71ac131138000af54e206b0d659f2dbd
#
_cell.length_a   1.000
_cell.length_b   1.000
_cell.length_c   1.000
_cell.angle_alpha   90.00
_cell.angle_beta   90.00
_cell.angle_gamma   90.00
#
_symmetry.space_group_name_H-M   'P 1'
#
loop_
_entity.id
_entity.type
_entity.pdbx_description
1 polymer ?
#
loop_
_entity_poly.entity_id
_entity_poly.type
_entity_poly.pdbx_seq_one_letter_code
_entity_poly.pdbx_strand_id
1 'polypeptide(L)'
;YARVCFAVMYHHDYCDPIKTILEREDTIKENLAEVKNEIFKLSQKFYTQLAMVKDIEDIRAVKIKGYLHKCDYSASGNYMIEYPHDFLEQGLENCMRKWQRKNPNVEWNSLQRFCMEKQNQNIIAIAQTGMGKTEGGLWWIGNHKGYFVLPLRTAINAIYDRVCEDILENENLSEKVSLLHSESLEYYVKKHVGTDEEIFQYEQRGKAFSIPLSISTMDQLFNFVFKYQGYELKLTTLSYSRIVIDEIQMYSPDLLAYLIYGLEHIAKMGGKIAIMTATLSPFVKELLEKYVGFSKDNQKVFINDSIRHNVEVRDRKINAKDILDIYEENERKGISNKILVVCNKIATAQKLMEEVKAEAAGKNISVTVNIFHSRFIKKDRAKLEGEIIKFGKTYDKNGNLDKQSGIWIATSIVEASLDIDFDYLFTELLDLNSLFQRFGRCNRKGAKNVTMYNCYVYTQLDEGDFILGNKGFIDKTIFELSNKAIHDINGKLSESKKQELINRYLTTENISQSHFIKKFREKYRFIDSISIYSFKKNENKLRNILSETIIPETVYEKYKEEIDTISQKLNSERLTAIERKCLRSNILQYSLEIPYYHWNSYEKAMKKGCVHQYQSINLSPGEKIKVMQCRYDEMGYYKIEFVDDVD
;
A
#
# COMPACT_ATOMS: atom_id res chain seq x y z
N TYR A 1 -5.35 -39.43 9.09
CA TYR A 1 -4.67 -39.62 10.37
C TYR A 1 -3.38 -38.80 10.43
N ALA A 2 -2.37 -39.01 9.58
CA ALA A 2 -1.09 -38.26 9.60
C ALA A 2 -1.25 -36.73 9.59
N ARG A 3 -2.21 -36.18 8.81
CA ARG A 3 -2.50 -34.75 8.77
C ARG A 3 -3.04 -34.20 10.09
N VAL A 4 -3.87 -34.96 10.79
CA VAL A 4 -4.37 -34.58 12.11
C VAL A 4 -3.25 -34.62 13.13
N CYS A 5 -2.45 -35.69 13.13
CA CYS A 5 -1.28 -35.80 13.99
C CYS A 5 -0.29 -34.64 13.75
N PHE A 6 -0.01 -34.31 12.49
CA PHE A 6 0.82 -33.15 12.15
C PHE A 6 0.24 -31.85 12.72
N ALA A 7 -1.05 -31.60 12.55
CA ALA A 7 -1.68 -30.40 13.06
C ALA A 7 -1.55 -30.29 14.58
N VAL A 8 -1.81 -31.37 15.31
CA VAL A 8 -1.73 -31.40 16.78
C VAL A 8 -0.28 -31.28 17.28
N MET A 9 0.64 -32.03 16.67
CA MET A 9 2.05 -32.05 17.09
C MET A 9 2.76 -30.69 16.87
N TYR A 10 2.40 -29.96 15.81
CA TYR A 10 2.98 -28.65 15.50
C TYR A 10 2.08 -27.48 15.92
N HIS A 11 1.14 -27.68 16.83
CA HIS A 11 0.19 -26.65 17.23
C HIS A 11 0.86 -25.53 18.08
N HIS A 12 1.61 -25.91 19.10
CA HIS A 12 2.30 -24.96 19.98
C HIS A 12 3.82 -24.92 19.76
N ASP A 13 4.42 -26.07 19.48
CA ASP A 13 5.86 -26.18 19.30
C ASP A 13 6.18 -26.53 17.84
N TYR A 14 6.98 -25.68 17.19
CA TYR A 14 7.44 -25.84 15.82
C TYR A 14 8.81 -26.51 15.72
N CYS A 15 9.38 -26.96 16.83
CA CYS A 15 10.53 -27.85 16.84
C CYS A 15 10.16 -29.16 16.16
N ASP A 16 11.14 -29.87 15.60
CA ASP A 16 10.86 -31.19 15.04
C ASP A 16 10.40 -32.14 16.17
N PRO A 17 9.10 -32.48 16.27
CA PRO A 17 8.62 -33.28 17.37
C PRO A 17 9.19 -34.69 17.34
N ILE A 18 9.56 -35.20 16.16
CA ILE A 18 10.22 -36.52 16.03
C ILE A 18 11.58 -36.47 16.68
N LYS A 19 12.37 -35.42 16.38
CA LYS A 19 13.68 -35.22 17.01
C LYS A 19 13.54 -35.03 18.52
N THR A 20 12.59 -34.19 18.97
CA THR A 20 12.33 -33.95 20.39
C THR A 20 11.87 -35.23 21.13
N ILE A 21 11.03 -36.05 20.50
CA ILE A 21 10.61 -37.35 21.08
C ILE A 21 11.79 -38.29 21.18
N LEU A 22 12.62 -38.38 20.16
CA LEU A 22 13.81 -39.24 20.17
C LEU A 22 14.86 -38.77 21.19
N GLU A 23 15.09 -37.48 21.35
CA GLU A 23 16.03 -36.87 22.30
C GLU A 23 15.51 -36.96 23.76
N ARG A 24 14.20 -37.08 23.99
CA ARG A 24 13.57 -37.13 25.31
C ARG A 24 12.83 -38.45 25.55
N GLU A 25 13.17 -39.50 24.85
CA GLU A 25 12.46 -40.80 24.89
C GLU A 25 12.37 -41.34 26.32
N ASP A 26 13.43 -41.22 27.13
CA ASP A 26 13.45 -41.72 28.50
C ASP A 26 12.55 -40.89 29.43
N THR A 27 12.59 -39.54 29.33
CA THR A 27 11.72 -38.64 30.09
C THR A 27 10.24 -38.84 29.72
N ILE A 28 9.96 -39.10 28.45
CA ILE A 28 8.58 -39.38 27.99
C ILE A 28 8.11 -40.73 28.50
N LYS A 29 8.96 -41.75 28.51
CA LYS A 29 8.66 -43.07 29.09
C LYS A 29 8.39 -43.02 30.61
N GLU A 30 9.19 -42.23 31.35
CA GLU A 30 9.00 -41.97 32.77
C GLU A 30 7.68 -41.28 33.06
N ASN A 31 7.33 -40.22 32.32
CA ASN A 31 6.09 -39.48 32.51
C ASN A 31 4.84 -40.25 32.04
N LEU A 32 4.98 -41.20 31.09
CA LEU A 32 3.88 -42.05 30.61
C LEU A 32 3.78 -43.38 31.38
N ALA A 33 4.72 -43.68 32.28
CA ALA A 33 4.69 -44.92 33.07
C ALA A 33 3.44 -45.07 33.94
N GLU A 34 2.79 -43.95 34.30
CA GLU A 34 1.52 -43.93 35.04
C GLU A 34 0.29 -44.11 34.16
N VAL A 35 0.42 -43.92 32.82
CA VAL A 35 -0.65 -44.16 31.86
C VAL A 35 -0.56 -45.59 31.39
N LYS A 36 -1.21 -46.51 32.12
CA LYS A 36 -1.30 -47.90 31.76
C LYS A 36 -1.99 -48.04 30.42
N ASN A 37 -1.28 -48.69 29.50
CA ASN A 37 -1.66 -49.31 28.23
C ASN A 37 -1.44 -48.55 26.94
N GLU A 38 -0.61 -49.19 26.13
CA GLU A 38 -0.41 -49.00 24.69
C GLU A 38 0.22 -47.64 24.27
N ILE A 39 1.51 -47.48 24.56
CA ILE A 39 2.35 -46.67 23.72
C ILE A 39 2.32 -47.30 22.34
N PHE A 40 1.53 -46.71 21.43
CA PHE A 40 1.53 -47.11 20.03
C PHE A 40 2.96 -46.90 19.49
N LYS A 41 3.65 -47.97 19.22
CA LYS A 41 4.90 -47.95 18.41
C LYS A 41 4.51 -47.45 17.03
N LEU A 42 4.69 -46.16 16.81
CA LEU A 42 4.44 -45.55 15.52
C LEU A 42 5.39 -46.20 14.51
N SER A 43 4.85 -46.70 13.42
CA SER A 43 5.63 -47.42 12.40
C SER A 43 6.52 -46.45 11.62
N GLN A 44 7.64 -46.91 11.09
CA GLN A 44 8.48 -46.20 10.13
C GLN A 44 7.63 -45.55 9.02
N LYS A 45 6.60 -46.25 8.54
CA LYS A 45 5.65 -45.76 7.54
C LYS A 45 4.90 -44.52 8.03
N PHE A 46 4.54 -44.43 9.31
CA PHE A 46 3.88 -43.25 9.89
C PHE A 46 4.81 -42.03 9.87
N TYR A 47 6.07 -42.20 10.30
CA TYR A 47 7.05 -41.09 10.27
C TYR A 47 7.34 -40.61 8.85
N THR A 48 7.43 -41.52 7.89
CA THR A 48 7.57 -41.15 6.47
C THR A 48 6.35 -40.34 5.99
N GLN A 49 5.13 -40.80 6.33
CA GLN A 49 3.91 -40.09 5.98
C GLN A 49 3.81 -38.72 6.66
N LEU A 50 4.25 -38.61 7.92
CA LEU A 50 4.27 -37.35 8.65
C LEU A 50 5.26 -36.36 8.01
N ALA A 51 6.43 -36.82 7.58
CA ALA A 51 7.40 -35.98 6.87
C ALA A 51 6.85 -35.47 5.53
N MET A 52 6.08 -36.27 4.81
CA MET A 52 5.45 -35.88 3.54
C MET A 52 4.34 -34.83 3.69
N VAL A 53 3.75 -34.68 4.89
CA VAL A 53 2.68 -33.70 5.16
C VAL A 53 3.22 -32.28 5.33
N LYS A 54 4.53 -32.12 5.54
CA LYS A 54 5.20 -30.83 5.67
C LYS A 54 5.35 -30.11 4.32
N ASP A 55 4.24 -29.82 3.66
CA ASP A 55 4.25 -29.08 2.40
C ASP A 55 3.06 -28.12 2.33
N ILE A 56 3.30 -26.91 1.80
CA ILE A 56 2.23 -25.92 1.52
C ILE A 56 1.23 -26.45 0.49
N GLU A 57 1.64 -27.38 -0.38
CA GLU A 57 0.79 -28.02 -1.38
C GLU A 57 -0.15 -29.10 -0.77
N ASP A 58 0.09 -29.58 0.45
CA ASP A 58 -0.88 -30.42 1.16
C ASP A 58 -2.04 -29.59 1.72
N ILE A 59 -2.96 -29.22 0.84
CA ILE A 59 -4.13 -28.38 1.13
C ILE A 59 -4.91 -28.89 2.36
N ARG A 60 -5.03 -30.21 2.54
CA ARG A 60 -5.78 -30.78 3.67
C ARG A 60 -5.05 -30.58 4.99
N ALA A 61 -3.73 -30.76 5.00
CA ALA A 61 -2.91 -30.53 6.19
C ALA A 61 -2.94 -29.05 6.59
N VAL A 62 -2.76 -28.15 5.63
CA VAL A 62 -2.84 -26.70 5.84
C VAL A 62 -4.21 -26.29 6.42
N LYS A 63 -5.32 -26.77 5.84
CA LYS A 63 -6.67 -26.47 6.32
C LYS A 63 -6.91 -26.99 7.73
N ILE A 64 -6.57 -28.25 8.02
CA ILE A 64 -6.78 -28.86 9.36
C ILE A 64 -6.04 -28.04 10.41
N LYS A 65 -4.76 -27.74 10.17
CA LYS A 65 -3.95 -26.96 11.11
C LYS A 65 -4.41 -25.51 11.24
N GLY A 66 -4.77 -24.88 10.12
CA GLY A 66 -5.27 -23.51 10.13
C GLY A 66 -6.58 -23.36 10.89
N TYR A 67 -7.53 -24.30 10.74
CA TYR A 67 -8.75 -24.33 11.54
C TYR A 67 -8.48 -24.58 13.02
N LEU A 68 -7.57 -25.51 13.35
CA LEU A 68 -7.18 -25.77 14.73
C LEU A 68 -6.64 -24.49 15.40
N HIS A 69 -5.71 -23.78 14.76
CA HIS A 69 -5.19 -22.49 15.28
C HIS A 69 -6.29 -21.44 15.42
N LYS A 70 -7.21 -21.39 14.45
CA LYS A 70 -8.30 -20.42 14.47
C LYS A 70 -9.26 -20.66 15.64
N CYS A 71 -9.62 -21.92 15.88
CA CYS A 71 -10.45 -22.32 17.03
C CYS A 71 -9.75 -22.03 18.37
N ASP A 72 -8.47 -22.39 18.48
CA ASP A 72 -7.69 -22.20 19.69
C ASP A 72 -7.53 -20.72 20.04
N TYR A 73 -7.18 -19.88 19.07
CA TYR A 73 -7.00 -18.44 19.30
C TYR A 73 -8.31 -17.75 19.65
N SER A 74 -9.44 -18.15 19.05
CA SER A 74 -10.73 -17.57 19.37
C SER A 74 -11.22 -18.00 20.75
N ALA A 75 -11.01 -19.25 21.14
CA ALA A 75 -11.31 -19.74 22.47
C ALA A 75 -10.46 -19.04 23.55
N SER A 76 -9.15 -18.92 23.32
CA SER A 76 -8.23 -18.24 24.24
C SER A 76 -8.49 -16.72 24.33
N GLY A 77 -8.92 -16.11 23.23
CA GLY A 77 -9.22 -14.67 23.16
C GLY A 77 -10.67 -14.31 23.49
N ASN A 78 -11.52 -15.29 23.77
CA ASN A 78 -12.95 -15.13 24.06
C ASN A 78 -13.70 -14.31 23.01
N TYR A 79 -13.54 -14.64 21.71
CA TYR A 79 -14.27 -14.03 20.60
C TYR A 79 -14.76 -15.10 19.62
N MET A 80 -15.70 -14.72 18.75
CA MET A 80 -16.24 -15.64 17.74
C MET A 80 -15.17 -16.03 16.70
N ILE A 81 -15.16 -17.28 16.29
CA ILE A 81 -14.27 -17.78 15.23
C ILE A 81 -14.51 -17.00 13.94
N GLU A 82 -15.78 -16.79 13.59
CA GLU A 82 -16.26 -15.98 12.47
C GLU A 82 -17.49 -15.18 12.88
N TYR A 83 -17.52 -13.89 12.57
CA TYR A 83 -18.70 -13.06 12.71
C TYR A 83 -19.57 -13.14 11.47
N PRO A 84 -20.91 -12.90 11.58
CA PRO A 84 -21.83 -12.92 10.43
C PRO A 84 -21.44 -11.95 9.33
N HIS A 85 -21.64 -12.35 8.08
CA HIS A 85 -21.30 -11.56 6.88
C HIS A 85 -22.53 -11.33 5.97
N ASP A 86 -23.66 -11.02 6.54
CA ASP A 86 -24.97 -10.87 5.90
C ASP A 86 -25.43 -9.41 5.71
N PHE A 87 -24.52 -8.45 5.84
CA PHE A 87 -24.82 -7.02 5.93
C PHE A 87 -24.42 -6.18 4.72
N LEU A 88 -23.40 -6.62 3.93
CA LEU A 88 -22.73 -5.73 2.99
C LEU A 88 -23.61 -5.36 1.78
N GLU A 89 -24.34 -6.32 1.25
CA GLU A 89 -25.25 -6.08 0.11
C GLU A 89 -26.39 -5.13 0.51
N GLN A 90 -27.01 -5.34 1.67
CA GLN A 90 -28.03 -4.45 2.18
C GLN A 90 -27.50 -3.03 2.45
N GLY A 91 -26.28 -2.93 2.99
CA GLY A 91 -25.61 -1.64 3.20
C GLY A 91 -25.37 -0.87 1.90
N LEU A 92 -24.93 -1.55 0.85
CA LEU A 92 -24.75 -0.97 -0.48
C LEU A 92 -26.07 -0.53 -1.10
N GLU A 93 -27.15 -1.32 -0.97
CA GLU A 93 -28.49 -0.94 -1.40
C GLU A 93 -28.99 0.31 -0.66
N ASN A 94 -28.78 0.39 0.64
CA ASN A 94 -29.14 1.58 1.43
C ASN A 94 -28.36 2.81 0.96
N CYS A 95 -27.09 2.64 0.64
CA CYS A 95 -26.23 3.70 0.10
C CYS A 95 -26.79 4.21 -1.25
N MET A 96 -27.21 3.30 -2.15
CA MET A 96 -27.87 3.67 -3.42
C MET A 96 -29.15 4.46 -3.20
N ARG A 97 -30.01 4.02 -2.27
CA ARG A 97 -31.25 4.73 -1.93
C ARG A 97 -31.00 6.16 -1.43
N LYS A 98 -29.93 6.37 -0.66
CA LYS A 98 -29.51 7.71 -0.22
C LYS A 98 -29.07 8.59 -1.39
N TRP A 99 -28.34 8.05 -2.35
CA TRP A 99 -27.91 8.78 -3.55
C TRP A 99 -29.12 9.13 -4.44
N GLN A 100 -30.07 8.21 -4.61
CA GLN A 100 -31.28 8.42 -5.38
C GLN A 100 -32.21 9.50 -4.78
N ARG A 101 -32.21 9.69 -3.45
CA ARG A 101 -32.92 10.83 -2.82
C ARG A 101 -32.36 12.19 -3.26
N LYS A 102 -31.04 12.25 -3.57
CA LYS A 102 -30.38 13.48 -4.07
C LYS A 102 -30.47 13.62 -5.59
N ASN A 103 -30.38 12.51 -6.29
CA ASN A 103 -30.48 12.44 -7.75
C ASN A 103 -31.19 11.12 -8.15
N PRO A 104 -32.47 11.16 -8.49
CA PRO A 104 -33.29 9.97 -8.81
C PRO A 104 -32.74 9.10 -9.95
N ASN A 105 -31.93 9.68 -10.84
CA ASN A 105 -31.39 8.98 -12.00
C ASN A 105 -30.09 8.20 -11.72
N VAL A 106 -29.60 8.18 -10.47
CA VAL A 106 -28.40 7.42 -10.12
C VAL A 106 -28.76 5.93 -10.05
N GLU A 107 -27.95 5.11 -10.73
CA GLU A 107 -28.05 3.66 -10.73
C GLU A 107 -26.67 3.01 -10.75
N TRP A 108 -26.63 1.71 -10.44
CA TRP A 108 -25.40 0.93 -10.55
C TRP A 108 -24.95 0.87 -12.02
N ASN A 109 -23.72 1.27 -12.28
CA ASN A 109 -23.16 1.28 -13.62
C ASN A 109 -22.76 -0.12 -14.11
N SER A 110 -22.30 -0.22 -15.36
CA SER A 110 -21.92 -1.49 -15.99
C SER A 110 -20.81 -2.25 -15.27
N LEU A 111 -19.86 -1.57 -14.63
CA LEU A 111 -18.80 -2.19 -13.81
C LEU A 111 -19.40 -2.84 -12.56
N GLN A 112 -20.22 -2.10 -11.83
CA GLN A 112 -20.82 -2.58 -10.59
C GLN A 112 -21.79 -3.73 -10.84
N ARG A 113 -22.61 -3.66 -11.91
CA ARG A 113 -23.49 -4.78 -12.35
C ARG A 113 -22.67 -6.03 -12.72
N PHE A 114 -21.58 -5.87 -13.46
CA PHE A 114 -20.67 -6.99 -13.77
C PHE A 114 -20.11 -7.63 -12.49
N CYS A 115 -19.73 -6.84 -11.50
CA CYS A 115 -19.25 -7.34 -10.22
C CYS A 115 -20.31 -8.13 -9.44
N MET A 116 -21.57 -7.66 -9.45
CA MET A 116 -22.71 -8.37 -8.86
C MET A 116 -22.96 -9.74 -9.54
N GLU A 117 -22.96 -9.77 -10.88
CA GLU A 117 -23.21 -10.98 -11.65
C GLU A 117 -22.10 -12.04 -11.51
N LYS A 118 -20.87 -11.59 -11.28
CA LYS A 118 -19.67 -12.44 -11.28
C LYS A 118 -19.12 -12.75 -9.88
N GLN A 119 -19.91 -12.59 -8.82
CA GLN A 119 -19.48 -12.80 -7.43
C GLN A 119 -18.81 -14.17 -7.16
N ASN A 120 -19.18 -15.22 -7.87
CA ASN A 120 -18.65 -16.58 -7.66
C ASN A 120 -17.47 -16.94 -8.57
N GLN A 121 -16.95 -15.99 -9.34
CA GLN A 121 -15.89 -16.19 -10.32
C GLN A 121 -14.68 -15.30 -10.03
N ASN A 122 -13.49 -15.76 -10.39
CA ASN A 122 -12.33 -14.87 -10.43
C ASN A 122 -12.51 -13.88 -11.57
N ILE A 123 -12.35 -12.57 -11.31
CA ILE A 123 -12.57 -11.52 -12.31
C ILE A 123 -11.39 -10.56 -12.45
N ILE A 124 -11.21 -10.04 -13.65
CA ILE A 124 -10.36 -8.88 -13.91
C ILE A 124 -11.23 -7.76 -14.47
N ALA A 125 -11.36 -6.67 -13.73
CA ALA A 125 -12.07 -5.47 -14.13
C ALA A 125 -11.08 -4.32 -14.33
N ILE A 126 -10.85 -3.94 -15.59
CA ILE A 126 -10.03 -2.79 -15.95
C ILE A 126 -10.99 -1.60 -16.09
N ALA A 127 -10.93 -0.66 -15.15
CA ALA A 127 -11.87 0.46 -15.08
C ALA A 127 -11.12 1.75 -14.74
N GLN A 128 -11.34 2.78 -15.55
CA GLN A 128 -10.71 4.09 -15.34
C GLN A 128 -11.03 4.66 -13.95
N THR A 129 -10.19 5.61 -13.52
CA THR A 129 -10.39 6.32 -12.25
C THR A 129 -11.74 7.05 -12.24
N GLY A 130 -12.50 6.90 -11.15
CA GLY A 130 -13.81 7.53 -10.98
C GLY A 130 -15.00 6.68 -11.41
N MET A 131 -14.80 5.46 -11.91
CA MET A 131 -15.88 4.54 -12.33
C MET A 131 -16.54 3.77 -11.17
N GLY A 132 -16.19 4.05 -9.92
CA GLY A 132 -16.77 3.34 -8.77
C GLY A 132 -16.22 1.93 -8.58
N LYS A 133 -14.89 1.74 -8.76
CA LYS A 133 -14.20 0.46 -8.51
C LYS A 133 -14.40 -0.04 -7.08
N THR A 134 -14.42 0.86 -6.10
CA THR A 134 -14.61 0.51 -4.70
C THR A 134 -15.95 -0.16 -4.45
N GLU A 135 -17.04 0.44 -4.91
CA GLU A 135 -18.37 -0.14 -4.81
C GLU A 135 -18.48 -1.44 -5.62
N GLY A 136 -17.87 -1.47 -6.82
CA GLY A 136 -17.79 -2.70 -7.61
C GLY A 136 -17.11 -3.84 -6.85
N GLY A 137 -15.98 -3.56 -6.20
CA GLY A 137 -15.26 -4.54 -5.39
C GLY A 137 -16.03 -5.01 -4.16
N LEU A 138 -16.70 -4.09 -3.47
CA LEU A 138 -17.58 -4.43 -2.35
C LEU A 138 -18.79 -5.26 -2.81
N TRP A 139 -19.42 -4.93 -3.93
CA TRP A 139 -20.47 -5.75 -4.54
C TRP A 139 -19.98 -7.15 -4.93
N TRP A 140 -18.75 -7.25 -5.48
CA TRP A 140 -18.20 -8.55 -5.80
C TRP A 140 -17.91 -9.39 -4.55
N ILE A 141 -17.51 -8.77 -3.43
CA ILE A 141 -17.42 -9.44 -2.14
C ILE A 141 -18.80 -9.89 -1.70
N GLY A 142 -19.81 -9.01 -1.75
CA GLY A 142 -21.16 -9.30 -1.32
C GLY A 142 -21.21 -9.82 0.12
N ASN A 143 -22.24 -10.62 0.43
CA ASN A 143 -22.42 -11.24 1.73
C ASN A 143 -21.52 -12.45 1.94
N HIS A 144 -20.19 -12.25 1.79
CA HIS A 144 -19.16 -13.26 2.01
C HIS A 144 -18.00 -12.65 2.80
N LYS A 145 -17.19 -13.52 3.40
CA LYS A 145 -15.94 -13.08 4.00
C LYS A 145 -15.05 -12.45 2.94
N GLY A 146 -14.64 -11.19 3.15
CA GLY A 146 -13.96 -10.40 2.15
C GLY A 146 -12.74 -9.64 2.65
N TYR A 147 -11.77 -9.49 1.75
CA TYR A 147 -10.59 -8.66 1.94
C TYR A 147 -10.45 -7.70 0.77
N PHE A 148 -10.38 -6.40 1.10
CA PHE A 148 -10.11 -5.37 0.11
C PHE A 148 -8.67 -4.88 0.30
N VAL A 149 -7.80 -5.16 -0.65
CA VAL A 149 -6.34 -4.97 -0.55
C VAL A 149 -5.90 -3.81 -1.43
N LEU A 150 -5.21 -2.85 -0.81
CA LEU A 150 -4.68 -1.67 -1.48
C LEU A 150 -3.18 -1.50 -1.19
N PRO A 151 -2.44 -0.82 -2.09
CA PRO A 151 -1.01 -0.62 -1.93
C PRO A 151 -0.65 0.42 -0.86
N LEU A 152 -1.55 1.36 -0.53
CA LEU A 152 -1.27 2.51 0.33
C LEU A 152 -2.22 2.64 1.52
N ARG A 153 -1.66 2.98 2.69
CA ARG A 153 -2.41 3.15 3.95
C ARG A 153 -3.47 4.26 3.91
N THR A 154 -3.18 5.38 3.26
CA THR A 154 -4.14 6.49 3.13
C THR A 154 -5.40 6.08 2.39
N ALA A 155 -5.26 5.26 1.31
CA ALA A 155 -6.40 4.69 0.60
C ALA A 155 -7.22 3.74 1.47
N ILE A 156 -6.52 2.92 2.23
CA ILE A 156 -7.12 1.94 3.13
C ILE A 156 -7.98 2.65 4.16
N ASN A 157 -7.46 3.70 4.80
CA ASN A 157 -8.20 4.50 5.78
C ASN A 157 -9.44 5.16 5.15
N ALA A 158 -9.28 5.76 3.96
CA ALA A 158 -10.39 6.42 3.27
C ALA A 158 -11.51 5.44 2.87
N ILE A 159 -11.16 4.23 2.41
CA ILE A 159 -12.16 3.18 2.10
C ILE A 159 -12.80 2.66 3.38
N TYR A 160 -12.01 2.44 4.44
CA TYR A 160 -12.53 2.02 5.73
C TYR A 160 -13.55 3.03 6.27
N ASP A 161 -13.22 4.33 6.30
CA ASP A 161 -14.14 5.37 6.73
C ASP A 161 -15.42 5.38 5.91
N ARG A 162 -15.30 5.28 4.58
CA ARG A 162 -16.44 5.22 3.68
C ARG A 162 -17.33 4.01 3.95
N VAL A 163 -16.74 2.84 4.20
CA VAL A 163 -17.51 1.64 4.58
C VAL A 163 -18.22 1.86 5.90
N CYS A 164 -17.53 2.42 6.91
CA CYS A 164 -18.11 2.69 8.23
C CYS A 164 -19.26 3.71 8.17
N GLU A 165 -19.01 4.85 7.53
CA GLU A 165 -19.92 6.00 7.57
C GLU A 165 -21.07 5.87 6.56
N ASP A 166 -20.78 5.52 5.31
CA ASP A 166 -21.77 5.53 4.23
C ASP A 166 -22.54 4.22 4.12
N ILE A 167 -21.88 3.07 4.34
CA ILE A 167 -22.47 1.75 4.10
C ILE A 167 -23.01 1.13 5.39
N LEU A 168 -22.24 1.18 6.49
CA LEU A 168 -22.60 0.59 7.78
C LEU A 168 -23.26 1.56 8.75
N GLU A 169 -23.33 2.85 8.42
CA GLU A 169 -23.93 3.91 9.25
C GLU A 169 -23.37 3.92 10.69
N ASN A 170 -22.13 3.51 10.87
CA ASN A 170 -21.43 3.35 12.16
C ASN A 170 -22.05 2.30 13.11
N GLU A 171 -22.80 1.33 12.58
CA GLU A 171 -23.43 0.29 13.36
C GLU A 171 -22.57 -0.98 13.50
N ASN A 172 -22.29 -1.42 14.73
CA ASN A 172 -21.60 -2.67 15.05
C ASN A 172 -20.29 -2.88 14.29
N LEU A 173 -19.49 -1.81 14.13
CA LEU A 173 -18.27 -1.80 13.32
C LEU A 173 -17.27 -2.88 13.75
N SER A 174 -17.13 -3.11 15.07
CA SER A 174 -16.16 -4.07 15.62
C SER A 174 -16.48 -5.54 15.31
N GLU A 175 -17.65 -5.80 14.74
CA GLU A 175 -18.09 -7.14 14.30
C GLU A 175 -18.21 -7.24 12.77
N LYS A 176 -18.27 -6.11 12.05
CA LYS A 176 -18.56 -6.07 10.61
C LYS A 176 -17.34 -5.77 9.74
N VAL A 177 -16.51 -4.80 10.13
CA VAL A 177 -15.39 -4.34 9.30
C VAL A 177 -14.13 -4.14 10.12
N SER A 178 -12.97 -4.53 9.61
CA SER A 178 -11.67 -4.28 10.24
C SER A 178 -10.70 -3.57 9.31
N LEU A 179 -9.78 -2.84 9.95
CA LEU A 179 -8.68 -2.16 9.33
C LEU A 179 -7.38 -2.91 9.65
N LEU A 180 -6.65 -3.36 8.62
CA LEU A 180 -5.44 -4.16 8.79
C LEU A 180 -4.22 -3.48 8.15
N HIS A 181 -3.50 -2.70 8.95
CA HIS A 181 -2.18 -2.16 8.63
C HIS A 181 -1.39 -1.90 9.92
N SER A 182 -0.14 -1.46 9.82
CA SER A 182 0.75 -1.31 10.98
C SER A 182 0.30 -0.27 12.01
N GLU A 183 -0.58 0.66 11.66
CA GLU A 183 -1.06 1.76 12.50
C GLU A 183 -2.60 1.68 12.73
N SER A 184 -3.20 0.50 12.59
CA SER A 184 -4.66 0.33 12.73
C SER A 184 -5.16 0.65 14.15
N LEU A 185 -4.40 0.30 15.18
CA LEU A 185 -4.78 0.59 16.57
C LEU A 185 -4.85 2.10 16.82
N GLU A 186 -3.81 2.83 16.39
CA GLU A 186 -3.75 4.30 16.51
C GLU A 186 -4.92 4.95 15.75
N TYR A 187 -5.32 4.34 14.63
CA TYR A 187 -6.46 4.82 13.86
C TYR A 187 -7.78 4.63 14.62
N TYR A 188 -8.01 3.47 15.23
CA TYR A 188 -9.19 3.21 16.05
C TYR A 188 -9.27 4.14 17.27
N VAL A 189 -8.14 4.37 17.96
CA VAL A 189 -8.07 5.32 19.08
C VAL A 189 -8.46 6.74 18.65
N LYS A 190 -7.95 7.21 17.53
CA LYS A 190 -8.29 8.54 16.98
C LYS A 190 -9.78 8.69 16.62
N LYS A 191 -10.42 7.61 16.20
CA LYS A 191 -11.85 7.60 15.85
C LYS A 191 -12.75 7.39 17.09
N HIS A 192 -12.19 7.23 18.28
CA HIS A 192 -12.94 6.98 19.53
C HIS A 192 -13.96 5.84 19.44
N VAL A 193 -13.51 4.69 18.95
CA VAL A 193 -14.38 3.52 18.66
C VAL A 193 -14.86 2.79 19.94
N GLY A 194 -14.51 3.26 21.14
CA GLY A 194 -14.88 2.66 22.42
C GLY A 194 -13.84 2.86 23.51
N THR A 195 -13.95 2.06 24.59
CA THR A 195 -12.95 2.00 25.64
C THR A 195 -11.65 1.37 25.13
N ASP A 196 -10.55 1.56 25.84
CA ASP A 196 -9.25 0.97 25.50
C ASP A 196 -9.32 -0.54 25.36
N GLU A 197 -10.08 -1.24 26.22
CA GLU A 197 -10.24 -2.68 26.15
C GLU A 197 -11.04 -3.11 24.91
N GLU A 198 -12.13 -2.42 24.58
CA GLU A 198 -12.93 -2.68 23.38
C GLU A 198 -12.11 -2.44 22.09
N ILE A 199 -11.30 -1.39 22.04
CA ILE A 199 -10.40 -1.10 20.92
C ILE A 199 -9.36 -2.21 20.76
N PHE A 200 -8.77 -2.67 21.87
CA PHE A 200 -7.80 -3.76 21.83
C PHE A 200 -8.43 -5.07 21.35
N GLN A 201 -9.60 -5.42 21.88
CA GLN A 201 -10.35 -6.59 21.43
C GLN A 201 -10.74 -6.49 19.96
N TYR A 202 -11.13 -5.31 19.49
CA TYR A 202 -11.43 -5.07 18.09
C TYR A 202 -10.20 -5.31 17.19
N GLU A 203 -9.04 -4.77 17.56
CA GLU A 203 -7.80 -5.03 16.85
C GLU A 203 -7.44 -6.53 16.84
N GLN A 204 -7.61 -7.23 17.96
CA GLN A 204 -7.34 -8.68 18.07
C GLN A 204 -8.24 -9.50 17.16
N ARG A 205 -9.54 -9.22 17.12
CA ARG A 205 -10.51 -9.88 16.24
C ARG A 205 -10.13 -9.67 14.75
N GLY A 206 -9.71 -8.46 14.37
CA GLY A 206 -9.19 -8.17 13.03
C GLY A 206 -7.95 -9.00 12.69
N LYS A 207 -6.95 -9.02 13.59
CA LYS A 207 -5.70 -9.79 13.43
C LYS A 207 -5.90 -11.30 13.40
N ALA A 208 -6.93 -11.78 14.10
CA ALA A 208 -7.34 -13.18 14.08
C ALA A 208 -8.15 -13.56 12.82
N PHE A 209 -8.43 -12.60 11.95
CA PHE A 209 -9.26 -12.80 10.75
C PHE A 209 -10.68 -13.30 11.08
N SER A 210 -11.25 -12.90 12.20
CA SER A 210 -12.62 -13.28 12.61
C SER A 210 -13.66 -12.36 11.98
N ILE A 211 -13.33 -11.08 11.78
CA ILE A 211 -14.22 -10.06 11.22
C ILE A 211 -14.46 -10.31 9.72
N PRO A 212 -15.71 -10.20 9.24
CA PRO A 212 -16.09 -10.62 7.89
C PRO A 212 -15.53 -9.75 6.77
N LEU A 213 -15.43 -8.43 6.94
CA LEU A 213 -14.84 -7.52 5.95
C LEU A 213 -13.57 -6.90 6.52
N SER A 214 -12.48 -6.98 5.77
CA SER A 214 -11.21 -6.35 6.15
C SER A 214 -10.66 -5.48 5.03
N ILE A 215 -10.32 -4.23 5.34
CA ILE A 215 -9.60 -3.33 4.45
C ILE A 215 -8.13 -3.37 4.84
N SER A 216 -7.25 -3.77 3.93
CA SER A 216 -5.91 -4.23 4.31
C SER A 216 -4.80 -3.79 3.35
N THR A 217 -3.58 -3.69 3.89
CA THR A 217 -2.37 -3.73 3.06
C THR A 217 -2.04 -5.16 2.66
N MET A 218 -1.34 -5.32 1.55
CA MET A 218 -0.79 -6.60 1.12
C MET A 218 0.07 -7.25 2.20
N ASP A 219 0.88 -6.47 2.91
CA ASP A 219 1.82 -6.97 3.92
C ASP A 219 1.13 -7.72 5.07
N GLN A 220 -0.11 -7.36 5.40
CA GLN A 220 -0.85 -8.02 6.47
C GLN A 220 -1.43 -9.37 6.06
N LEU A 221 -1.80 -9.53 4.79
CA LEU A 221 -2.42 -10.75 4.28
C LEU A 221 -1.41 -11.74 3.70
N PHE A 222 -0.48 -11.27 2.86
CA PHE A 222 0.35 -12.14 2.02
C PHE A 222 1.68 -12.59 2.65
N ASN A 223 2.00 -12.20 3.89
CA ASN A 223 3.22 -12.65 4.55
C ASN A 223 3.27 -14.20 4.77
N PHE A 224 2.15 -14.91 4.65
CA PHE A 224 2.12 -16.37 4.69
C PHE A 224 2.99 -17.02 3.60
N VAL A 225 3.32 -16.31 2.51
CA VAL A 225 4.19 -16.80 1.43
C VAL A 225 5.60 -17.18 1.92
N PHE A 226 6.02 -16.62 3.06
CA PHE A 226 7.28 -17.03 3.72
C PHE A 226 7.16 -18.32 4.51
N LYS A 227 6.01 -18.97 4.53
CA LYS A 227 5.76 -20.25 5.18
C LYS A 227 6.24 -20.28 6.64
N TYR A 228 6.12 -19.13 7.33
CA TYR A 228 6.51 -18.98 8.74
C TYR A 228 5.63 -19.84 9.66
N GLN A 229 6.09 -20.05 10.90
CA GLN A 229 5.32 -20.78 11.90
C GLN A 229 3.94 -20.18 12.14
N GLY A 230 2.85 -20.91 11.84
CA GLY A 230 1.45 -20.46 11.96
C GLY A 230 0.88 -19.78 10.69
N TYR A 231 1.56 -19.86 9.55
CA TYR A 231 1.06 -19.33 8.27
C TYR A 231 -0.27 -19.94 7.82
N GLU A 232 -0.56 -21.17 8.29
CA GLU A 232 -1.73 -21.96 7.90
C GLU A 232 -3.04 -21.28 8.27
N LEU A 233 -3.10 -20.56 9.41
CA LEU A 233 -4.29 -19.83 9.83
C LEU A 233 -4.72 -18.82 8.75
N LYS A 234 -3.78 -18.03 8.24
CA LYS A 234 -4.06 -17.02 7.21
C LYS A 234 -4.47 -17.68 5.91
N LEU A 235 -3.66 -18.60 5.40
CA LEU A 235 -3.92 -19.26 4.12
C LEU A 235 -5.23 -20.02 4.14
N THR A 236 -5.56 -20.70 5.24
CA THR A 236 -6.85 -21.36 5.44
C THR A 236 -8.01 -20.37 5.41
N THR A 237 -7.90 -19.23 6.10
CA THR A 237 -8.96 -18.21 6.09
C THR A 237 -9.16 -17.64 4.68
N LEU A 238 -8.07 -17.33 4.00
CA LEU A 238 -8.12 -16.80 2.63
C LEU A 238 -8.69 -17.82 1.61
N SER A 239 -8.58 -19.12 1.91
CA SER A 239 -9.06 -20.21 1.04
C SER A 239 -10.58 -20.28 0.87
N TYR A 240 -11.36 -19.65 1.75
CA TYR A 240 -12.82 -19.55 1.65
C TYR A 240 -13.31 -18.09 1.57
N SER A 241 -12.38 -17.16 1.36
CA SER A 241 -12.66 -15.73 1.30
C SER A 241 -12.68 -15.21 -0.13
N ARG A 242 -13.23 -14.01 -0.30
CA ARG A 242 -13.17 -13.21 -1.53
C ARG A 242 -12.17 -12.08 -1.35
N ILE A 243 -11.22 -11.96 -2.27
CA ILE A 243 -10.10 -11.05 -2.15
C ILE A 243 -10.11 -10.09 -3.35
N VAL A 244 -10.31 -8.82 -3.09
CA VAL A 244 -10.18 -7.75 -4.08
C VAL A 244 -8.78 -7.18 -3.98
N ILE A 245 -8.05 -7.18 -5.09
CA ILE A 245 -6.76 -6.49 -5.24
C ILE A 245 -6.99 -5.25 -6.09
N ASP A 246 -6.84 -4.08 -5.48
CA ASP A 246 -6.93 -2.81 -6.21
C ASP A 246 -5.55 -2.29 -6.57
N GLU A 247 -5.46 -1.66 -7.76
CA GLU A 247 -4.27 -1.02 -8.31
C GLU A 247 -3.02 -1.94 -8.34
N ILE A 248 -3.18 -3.17 -8.86
CA ILE A 248 -2.10 -4.19 -8.92
C ILE A 248 -0.83 -3.69 -9.62
N GLN A 249 -0.94 -2.75 -10.56
CA GLN A 249 0.19 -2.17 -11.30
C GLN A 249 1.12 -1.32 -10.43
N MET A 250 0.70 -0.95 -9.23
CA MET A 250 1.52 -0.17 -8.29
C MET A 250 2.54 -1.00 -7.52
N TYR A 251 2.45 -2.33 -7.59
CA TYR A 251 3.38 -3.18 -6.85
C TYR A 251 4.73 -3.27 -7.56
N SER A 252 5.81 -3.08 -6.81
CA SER A 252 7.17 -3.34 -7.28
C SER A 252 7.34 -4.80 -7.72
N PRO A 253 8.37 -5.14 -8.52
CA PRO A 253 8.57 -6.52 -8.98
C PRO A 253 8.68 -7.53 -7.84
N ASP A 254 9.31 -7.16 -6.71
CA ASP A 254 9.39 -8.02 -5.52
C ASP A 254 8.00 -8.29 -4.93
N LEU A 255 7.21 -7.22 -4.73
CA LEU A 255 5.87 -7.32 -4.16
C LEU A 255 4.92 -8.05 -5.11
N LEU A 256 5.05 -7.82 -6.41
CA LEU A 256 4.27 -8.54 -7.42
C LEU A 256 4.57 -10.05 -7.39
N ALA A 257 5.82 -10.45 -7.20
CA ALA A 257 6.19 -11.86 -7.07
C ALA A 257 5.52 -12.51 -5.83
N TYR A 258 5.57 -11.85 -4.67
CA TYR A 258 4.86 -12.29 -3.46
C TYR A 258 3.35 -12.38 -3.67
N LEU A 259 2.78 -11.37 -4.34
CA LEU A 259 1.35 -11.32 -4.62
C LEU A 259 0.91 -12.47 -5.53
N ILE A 260 1.57 -12.66 -6.67
CA ILE A 260 1.23 -13.72 -7.64
C ILE A 260 1.35 -15.10 -6.99
N TYR A 261 2.45 -15.38 -6.26
CA TYR A 261 2.63 -16.63 -5.54
C TYR A 261 1.52 -16.86 -4.51
N GLY A 262 1.19 -15.83 -3.74
CA GLY A 262 0.13 -15.93 -2.74
C GLY A 262 -1.26 -16.14 -3.36
N LEU A 263 -1.59 -15.43 -4.44
CA LEU A 263 -2.86 -15.58 -5.16
C LEU A 263 -3.00 -16.97 -5.78
N GLU A 264 -1.91 -17.55 -6.30
CA GLU A 264 -1.89 -18.92 -6.82
C GLU A 264 -2.33 -19.93 -5.74
N HIS A 265 -1.71 -19.86 -4.54
CA HIS A 265 -2.04 -20.78 -3.45
C HIS A 265 -3.46 -20.57 -2.90
N ILE A 266 -3.90 -19.30 -2.80
CA ILE A 266 -5.28 -19.00 -2.41
C ILE A 266 -6.29 -19.58 -3.41
N ALA A 267 -6.05 -19.40 -4.71
CA ALA A 267 -6.92 -19.91 -5.76
C ALA A 267 -6.95 -21.45 -5.77
N LYS A 268 -5.80 -22.12 -5.67
CA LYS A 268 -5.69 -23.59 -5.55
C LYS A 268 -6.49 -24.14 -4.36
N MET A 269 -6.56 -23.40 -3.27
CA MET A 269 -7.30 -23.78 -2.06
C MET A 269 -8.79 -23.43 -2.10
N GLY A 270 -9.26 -22.68 -3.11
CA GLY A 270 -10.68 -22.37 -3.32
C GLY A 270 -11.09 -20.92 -3.07
N GLY A 271 -10.18 -20.06 -2.61
CA GLY A 271 -10.43 -18.62 -2.47
C GLY A 271 -10.73 -17.96 -3.82
N LYS A 272 -11.51 -16.88 -3.79
CA LYS A 272 -11.90 -16.15 -4.99
C LYS A 272 -11.17 -14.81 -5.05
N ILE A 273 -10.85 -14.38 -6.28
CA ILE A 273 -9.97 -13.23 -6.50
C ILE A 273 -10.59 -12.29 -7.54
N ALA A 274 -10.67 -11.00 -7.21
CA ALA A 274 -11.00 -9.94 -8.14
C ALA A 274 -9.82 -8.97 -8.26
N ILE A 275 -9.39 -8.72 -9.47
CA ILE A 275 -8.40 -7.68 -9.78
C ILE A 275 -9.16 -6.47 -10.29
N MET A 276 -8.97 -5.33 -9.62
CA MET A 276 -9.54 -4.05 -10.01
C MET A 276 -8.43 -3.04 -10.27
N THR A 277 -8.37 -2.47 -11.45
CA THR A 277 -7.28 -1.58 -11.80
C THR A 277 -7.67 -0.60 -12.91
N ALA A 278 -7.01 0.56 -12.95
CA ALA A 278 -7.20 1.49 -14.07
C ALA A 278 -6.42 1.04 -15.32
N THR A 279 -5.30 0.37 -15.13
CA THR A 279 -4.42 -0.11 -16.20
C THR A 279 -3.88 -1.49 -15.85
N LEU A 280 -3.72 -2.35 -16.85
CA LEU A 280 -3.13 -3.68 -16.67
C LEU A 280 -2.20 -3.99 -17.85
N SER A 281 -0.92 -4.17 -17.57
CA SER A 281 0.03 -4.56 -18.59
C SER A 281 -0.18 -6.01 -19.04
N PRO A 282 0.08 -6.34 -20.32
CA PRO A 282 0.01 -7.71 -20.82
C PRO A 282 0.80 -8.70 -19.97
N PHE A 283 1.99 -8.32 -19.52
CA PHE A 283 2.82 -9.16 -18.65
C PHE A 283 2.10 -9.56 -17.35
N VAL A 284 1.53 -8.61 -16.62
CA VAL A 284 0.81 -8.92 -15.36
C VAL A 284 -0.44 -9.74 -15.66
N LYS A 285 -1.14 -9.44 -16.74
CA LYS A 285 -2.30 -10.22 -17.19
C LYS A 285 -1.95 -11.67 -17.45
N GLU A 286 -0.86 -11.94 -18.18
CA GLU A 286 -0.37 -13.30 -18.46
C GLU A 286 0.03 -14.06 -17.19
N LEU A 287 0.64 -13.36 -16.20
CA LEU A 287 0.92 -13.98 -14.89
C LEU A 287 -0.36 -14.39 -14.17
N LEU A 288 -1.37 -13.55 -14.16
CA LEU A 288 -2.66 -13.83 -13.54
C LEU A 288 -3.39 -15.00 -14.23
N GLU A 289 -3.39 -15.02 -15.55
CA GLU A 289 -3.96 -16.12 -16.34
C GLU A 289 -3.23 -17.45 -16.07
N LYS A 290 -1.89 -17.43 -16.05
CA LYS A 290 -1.06 -18.61 -15.87
C LYS A 290 -1.14 -19.20 -14.46
N TYR A 291 -0.98 -18.36 -13.43
CA TYR A 291 -0.80 -18.84 -12.04
C TYR A 291 -2.11 -18.88 -11.25
N VAL A 292 -3.05 -17.98 -11.55
CA VAL A 292 -4.31 -17.85 -10.79
C VAL A 292 -5.50 -18.47 -11.53
N GLY A 293 -5.39 -18.61 -12.85
CA GLY A 293 -6.42 -19.26 -13.67
C GLY A 293 -7.61 -18.34 -13.99
N PHE A 294 -7.37 -17.06 -14.29
CA PHE A 294 -8.43 -16.17 -14.75
C PHE A 294 -8.92 -16.56 -16.16
N SER A 295 -10.23 -16.80 -16.30
CA SER A 295 -10.85 -17.02 -17.61
C SER A 295 -10.97 -15.73 -18.40
N LYS A 296 -10.81 -15.78 -19.71
CA LYS A 296 -11.02 -14.62 -20.60
C LYS A 296 -12.44 -14.05 -20.52
N ASP A 297 -13.45 -14.88 -20.30
CA ASP A 297 -14.86 -14.47 -20.20
C ASP A 297 -15.17 -13.66 -18.92
N ASN A 298 -14.25 -13.68 -17.96
CA ASN A 298 -14.35 -12.96 -16.70
C ASN A 298 -13.43 -11.74 -16.65
N GLN A 299 -12.94 -11.30 -17.80
CA GLN A 299 -12.11 -10.12 -17.94
C GLN A 299 -12.87 -9.08 -18.75
N LYS A 300 -13.04 -7.89 -18.19
CA LYS A 300 -13.80 -6.83 -18.87
C LYS A 300 -13.17 -5.46 -18.66
N VAL A 301 -13.22 -4.66 -19.71
CA VAL A 301 -12.73 -3.27 -19.72
C VAL A 301 -13.93 -2.33 -19.68
N PHE A 302 -13.88 -1.37 -18.75
CA PHE A 302 -14.91 -0.36 -18.53
C PHE A 302 -14.28 1.02 -18.70
N ILE A 303 -14.56 1.65 -19.81
CA ILE A 303 -13.99 2.94 -20.20
C ILE A 303 -15.12 3.89 -20.59
N ASN A 304 -15.02 5.11 -20.11
CA ASN A 304 -15.74 6.25 -20.67
C ASN A 304 -14.71 7.06 -21.48
N ASP A 305 -14.85 7.05 -22.78
CA ASP A 305 -13.83 7.58 -23.71
C ASP A 305 -13.86 9.11 -23.84
N SER A 306 -14.36 9.80 -22.82
CA SER A 306 -14.28 11.25 -22.73
C SER A 306 -12.83 11.71 -22.70
N ILE A 307 -12.49 12.69 -23.51
CA ILE A 307 -11.14 13.27 -23.55
C ILE A 307 -11.01 14.24 -22.38
N ARG A 308 -10.14 13.88 -21.42
CA ARG A 308 -9.85 14.68 -20.24
C ARG A 308 -8.46 15.32 -20.28
N HIS A 309 -7.60 14.84 -21.15
CA HIS A 309 -6.20 15.24 -21.24
C HIS A 309 -5.84 15.64 -22.66
N ASN A 310 -5.13 16.74 -22.79
CA ASN A 310 -4.48 17.19 -24.00
C ASN A 310 -3.00 17.36 -23.66
N VAL A 311 -2.15 16.50 -24.24
CA VAL A 311 -0.79 16.24 -23.77
C VAL A 311 0.22 16.89 -24.71
N GLU A 312 1.17 17.64 -24.15
CA GLU A 312 2.36 18.12 -24.83
C GLU A 312 3.58 17.39 -24.28
N VAL A 313 4.34 16.76 -25.17
CA VAL A 313 5.61 16.11 -24.82
C VAL A 313 6.76 17.10 -25.04
N ARG A 314 7.61 17.27 -24.04
CA ARG A 314 8.75 18.16 -24.05
C ARG A 314 10.04 17.38 -23.83
N ASP A 315 10.86 17.30 -24.89
CA ASP A 315 12.15 16.59 -24.86
C ASP A 315 13.25 17.44 -24.19
N ARG A 316 12.98 17.79 -22.94
CA ARG A 316 13.89 18.54 -22.06
C ARG A 316 13.60 18.23 -20.61
N LYS A 317 14.44 18.73 -19.69
CA LYS A 317 14.19 18.67 -18.25
C LYS A 317 13.08 19.64 -17.85
N ILE A 318 12.32 19.27 -16.82
CA ILE A 318 11.34 20.15 -16.18
C ILE A 318 12.04 21.39 -15.61
N ASN A 319 11.45 22.57 -15.73
CA ASN A 319 12.03 23.83 -15.30
C ASN A 319 10.98 24.82 -14.83
N ALA A 320 11.38 25.80 -14.01
CA ALA A 320 10.53 26.82 -13.41
C ALA A 320 9.88 27.73 -14.46
N LYS A 321 10.60 28.11 -15.49
CA LYS A 321 10.13 29.03 -16.54
C LYS A 321 8.86 28.51 -17.22
N ASP A 322 8.88 27.27 -17.66
CA ASP A 322 7.74 26.64 -18.35
C ASP A 322 6.46 26.64 -17.49
N ILE A 323 6.62 26.44 -16.19
CA ILE A 323 5.51 26.40 -15.22
C ILE A 323 4.95 27.81 -15.03
N LEU A 324 5.82 28.79 -14.82
CA LEU A 324 5.43 30.17 -14.58
C LEU A 324 4.86 30.86 -15.82
N ASP A 325 5.36 30.55 -17.01
CA ASP A 325 4.83 31.11 -18.27
C ASP A 325 3.35 30.69 -18.46
N ILE A 326 3.00 29.43 -18.18
CA ILE A 326 1.60 28.95 -18.20
C ILE A 326 0.78 29.56 -17.06
N TYR A 327 1.37 29.66 -15.86
CA TYR A 327 0.70 30.28 -14.71
C TYR A 327 0.32 31.75 -15.01
N GLU A 328 1.24 32.56 -15.51
CA GLU A 328 0.99 33.95 -15.88
C GLU A 328 -0.02 34.09 -17.02
N GLU A 329 0.07 33.24 -18.03
CA GLU A 329 -0.87 33.26 -19.17
C GLU A 329 -2.30 33.00 -18.68
N ASN A 330 -2.48 32.04 -17.78
CA ASN A 330 -3.78 31.68 -17.21
C ASN A 330 -4.33 32.80 -16.30
N GLU A 331 -3.48 33.40 -15.46
CA GLU A 331 -3.87 34.55 -14.63
C GLU A 331 -4.33 35.73 -15.49
N ARG A 332 -3.60 36.05 -16.55
CA ARG A 332 -4.01 37.10 -17.50
C ARG A 332 -5.34 36.82 -18.19
N LYS A 333 -5.66 35.56 -18.41
CA LYS A 333 -6.95 35.13 -19.00
C LYS A 333 -8.07 35.00 -17.96
N GLY A 334 -7.78 35.12 -16.66
CA GLY A 334 -8.74 34.98 -15.57
C GLY A 334 -9.37 33.58 -15.50
N ILE A 335 -8.64 32.54 -15.89
CA ILE A 335 -9.08 31.15 -15.86
C ILE A 335 -8.55 30.43 -14.62
N SER A 336 -9.20 29.34 -14.23
CA SER A 336 -8.75 28.48 -13.13
C SER A 336 -7.31 28.00 -13.34
N ASN A 337 -6.47 28.03 -12.28
CA ASN A 337 -5.04 27.93 -12.41
C ASN A 337 -4.39 27.09 -11.29
N LYS A 338 -4.97 25.94 -11.03
CA LYS A 338 -4.38 24.96 -10.12
C LYS A 338 -3.38 24.11 -10.86
N ILE A 339 -2.09 24.30 -10.58
CA ILE A 339 -1.00 23.57 -11.22
C ILE A 339 -0.44 22.51 -10.28
N LEU A 340 -0.43 21.26 -10.73
CA LEU A 340 0.29 20.16 -10.10
C LEU A 340 1.57 19.88 -10.87
N VAL A 341 2.69 19.84 -10.16
CA VAL A 341 4.00 19.46 -10.70
C VAL A 341 4.43 18.15 -10.04
N VAL A 342 4.79 17.12 -10.82
CA VAL A 342 5.20 15.84 -10.27
C VAL A 342 6.61 15.48 -10.72
N CYS A 343 7.53 15.47 -9.75
CA CYS A 343 8.92 15.08 -9.94
C CYS A 343 9.16 13.62 -9.52
N ASN A 344 10.10 12.95 -10.16
CA ASN A 344 10.46 11.58 -9.81
C ASN A 344 11.29 11.49 -8.52
N LYS A 345 12.04 12.57 -8.18
CA LYS A 345 12.89 12.65 -7.00
C LYS A 345 12.49 13.80 -6.08
N ILE A 346 12.66 13.61 -4.78
CA ILE A 346 12.44 14.65 -3.78
C ILE A 346 13.44 15.80 -3.96
N ALA A 347 14.71 15.50 -4.22
CA ALA A 347 15.73 16.53 -4.46
C ALA A 347 15.37 17.41 -5.68
N THR A 348 14.88 16.83 -6.77
CA THR A 348 14.39 17.59 -7.94
C THR A 348 13.20 18.45 -7.56
N ALA A 349 12.25 17.94 -6.78
CA ALA A 349 11.09 18.72 -6.32
C ALA A 349 11.48 19.90 -5.43
N GLN A 350 12.43 19.71 -4.50
CA GLN A 350 12.94 20.76 -3.63
C GLN A 350 13.66 21.85 -4.43
N LYS A 351 14.58 21.45 -5.33
CA LYS A 351 15.30 22.38 -6.19
C LYS A 351 14.35 23.18 -7.08
N LEU A 352 13.40 22.51 -7.71
CA LEU A 352 12.41 23.15 -8.58
C LEU A 352 11.54 24.16 -7.81
N MET A 353 11.20 23.86 -6.55
CA MET A 353 10.46 24.80 -5.71
C MET A 353 11.28 26.08 -5.43
N GLU A 354 12.59 25.95 -5.15
CA GLU A 354 13.48 27.10 -4.98
C GLU A 354 13.57 27.92 -6.26
N GLU A 355 13.72 27.26 -7.42
CA GLU A 355 13.76 27.90 -8.74
C GLU A 355 12.46 28.63 -9.06
N VAL A 356 11.29 28.02 -8.84
CA VAL A 356 9.98 28.63 -9.09
C VAL A 356 9.77 29.85 -8.18
N LYS A 357 10.11 29.76 -6.89
CA LYS A 357 10.01 30.92 -5.97
C LYS A 357 10.93 32.05 -6.38
N ALA A 358 12.18 31.75 -6.74
CA ALA A 358 13.16 32.76 -7.15
C ALA A 358 12.75 33.45 -8.46
N GLU A 359 12.32 32.70 -9.46
CA GLU A 359 11.91 33.26 -10.76
C GLU A 359 10.60 34.05 -10.63
N ALA A 360 9.64 33.58 -9.83
CA ALA A 360 8.40 34.31 -9.55
C ALA A 360 8.69 35.67 -8.86
N ALA A 361 9.60 35.68 -7.88
CA ALA A 361 10.04 36.92 -7.23
C ALA A 361 10.73 37.84 -8.21
N GLY A 362 11.61 37.35 -9.07
CA GLY A 362 12.28 38.13 -10.10
C GLY A 362 11.35 38.78 -11.14
N LYS A 363 10.22 38.11 -11.44
CA LYS A 363 9.18 38.58 -12.37
C LYS A 363 8.04 39.35 -11.67
N ASN A 364 8.06 39.51 -10.33
CA ASN A 364 6.98 40.05 -9.51
C ASN A 364 5.64 39.29 -9.69
N ILE A 365 5.68 37.98 -9.86
CA ILE A 365 4.50 37.13 -9.97
C ILE A 365 4.04 36.76 -8.56
N SER A 366 2.79 37.11 -8.20
CA SER A 366 2.17 36.66 -6.95
C SER A 366 1.63 35.26 -7.10
N VAL A 367 2.35 34.25 -6.57
CA VAL A 367 1.95 32.86 -6.62
C VAL A 367 2.22 32.14 -5.31
N THR A 368 1.28 31.33 -4.86
CA THR A 368 1.48 30.40 -3.74
C THR A 368 2.08 29.11 -4.25
N VAL A 369 3.26 28.74 -3.75
CA VAL A 369 3.96 27.51 -4.13
C VAL A 369 4.10 26.63 -2.89
N ASN A 370 3.60 25.42 -2.97
CA ASN A 370 3.66 24.40 -1.91
C ASN A 370 4.38 23.16 -2.41
N ILE A 371 4.93 22.36 -1.48
CA ILE A 371 5.60 21.09 -1.79
C ILE A 371 5.01 19.95 -0.94
N PHE A 372 4.88 18.75 -1.56
CA PHE A 372 4.38 17.57 -0.86
C PHE A 372 5.12 16.28 -1.28
N HIS A 373 5.80 15.65 -0.33
CA HIS A 373 6.53 14.39 -0.54
C HIS A 373 6.64 13.57 0.76
N SER A 374 7.26 12.39 0.68
CA SER A 374 7.32 11.44 1.80
C SER A 374 8.30 11.83 2.93
N ARG A 375 9.20 12.81 2.74
CA ARG A 375 10.23 13.20 3.70
C ARG A 375 9.83 14.40 4.57
N PHE A 376 8.59 14.43 4.99
CA PHE A 376 8.11 15.26 6.10
C PHE A 376 7.90 14.40 7.34
N ILE A 377 8.05 14.99 8.54
CA ILE A 377 7.59 14.33 9.76
C ILE A 377 6.11 14.01 9.65
N LYS A 378 5.65 12.95 10.34
CA LYS A 378 4.25 12.48 10.19
C LYS A 378 3.22 13.58 10.44
N LYS A 379 3.45 14.46 11.42
CA LYS A 379 2.59 15.62 11.75
C LYS A 379 2.45 16.59 10.57
N ASP A 380 3.57 17.05 10.01
CA ASP A 380 3.58 18.01 8.90
C ASP A 380 3.03 17.37 7.62
N ARG A 381 3.36 16.10 7.38
CA ARG A 381 2.82 15.34 6.25
C ARG A 381 1.30 15.25 6.29
N ALA A 382 0.71 14.93 7.45
CA ALA A 382 -0.74 14.85 7.62
C ALA A 382 -1.41 16.21 7.37
N LYS A 383 -0.77 17.31 7.82
CA LYS A 383 -1.23 18.68 7.57
C LYS A 383 -1.22 18.99 6.07
N LEU A 384 -0.08 18.77 5.39
CA LEU A 384 0.07 19.04 3.95
C LEU A 384 -0.87 18.19 3.10
N GLU A 385 -1.10 16.92 3.49
CA GLU A 385 -2.08 16.05 2.84
C GLU A 385 -3.50 16.64 2.94
N GLY A 386 -3.90 17.13 4.10
CA GLY A 386 -5.18 17.82 4.27
C GLY A 386 -5.29 19.12 3.44
N GLU A 387 -4.20 19.87 3.33
CA GLU A 387 -4.13 21.11 2.55
C GLU A 387 -4.23 20.84 1.04
N ILE A 388 -3.49 19.87 0.49
CA ILE A 388 -3.56 19.52 -0.94
C ILE A 388 -4.93 18.95 -1.33
N ILE A 389 -5.55 18.13 -0.46
CA ILE A 389 -6.91 17.62 -0.68
C ILE A 389 -7.93 18.76 -0.69
N LYS A 390 -7.79 19.73 0.23
CA LYS A 390 -8.67 20.89 0.29
C LYS A 390 -8.52 21.78 -0.95
N PHE A 391 -7.28 22.02 -1.39
CA PHE A 391 -6.96 22.84 -2.57
C PHE A 391 -7.38 22.12 -3.86
N GLY A 392 -7.18 20.81 -3.96
CA GLY A 392 -7.48 19.99 -5.14
C GLY A 392 -8.95 19.60 -5.31
N LYS A 393 -9.91 20.30 -4.70
CA LYS A 393 -11.34 20.04 -4.93
C LYS A 393 -11.76 20.55 -6.30
N THR A 394 -12.61 19.77 -7.01
CA THR A 394 -13.19 20.16 -8.31
C THR A 394 -14.21 21.29 -8.15
N TYR A 395 -15.03 21.20 -7.11
CA TYR A 395 -16.13 22.12 -6.84
C TYR A 395 -15.97 22.80 -5.49
N ASP A 396 -16.39 24.05 -5.42
CA ASP A 396 -16.50 24.82 -4.18
C ASP A 396 -17.69 24.34 -3.31
N LYS A 397 -17.92 25.01 -2.17
CA LYS A 397 -19.03 24.69 -1.24
C LYS A 397 -20.41 24.91 -1.85
N ASN A 398 -20.49 25.72 -2.91
CA ASN A 398 -21.73 26.08 -3.60
C ASN A 398 -21.98 25.20 -4.84
N GLY A 399 -21.10 24.25 -5.13
CA GLY A 399 -21.19 23.38 -6.30
C GLY A 399 -20.69 23.99 -7.61
N ASN A 400 -20.04 25.17 -7.57
CA ASN A 400 -19.39 25.76 -8.73
C ASN A 400 -17.97 25.22 -8.89
N LEU A 401 -17.41 25.28 -10.12
CA LEU A 401 -16.01 24.96 -10.33
C LEU A 401 -15.14 25.87 -9.47
N ASP A 402 -14.26 25.26 -8.68
CA ASP A 402 -13.36 25.97 -7.79
C ASP A 402 -12.27 26.68 -8.59
N LYS A 403 -12.11 28.00 -8.38
CA LYS A 403 -11.22 28.88 -9.13
C LYS A 403 -9.97 29.29 -8.34
N GLN A 404 -9.55 28.51 -7.35
CA GLN A 404 -8.30 28.79 -6.66
C GLN A 404 -7.12 28.72 -7.63
N SER A 405 -6.09 29.55 -7.39
CA SER A 405 -4.83 29.58 -8.14
C SER A 405 -3.67 29.22 -7.25
N GLY A 406 -2.67 28.50 -7.78
CA GLY A 406 -1.46 28.13 -7.07
C GLY A 406 -0.77 26.92 -7.65
N ILE A 407 0.45 26.68 -7.16
CA ILE A 407 1.32 25.60 -7.63
C ILE A 407 1.59 24.63 -6.47
N TRP A 408 1.38 23.34 -6.70
CA TRP A 408 1.81 22.26 -5.83
C TRP A 408 2.87 21.42 -6.53
N ILE A 409 4.06 21.36 -5.95
CA ILE A 409 5.15 20.51 -6.40
C ILE A 409 5.14 19.24 -5.55
N ALA A 410 5.11 18.07 -6.16
CA ALA A 410 5.00 16.80 -5.45
C ALA A 410 5.86 15.72 -6.08
N THR A 411 5.94 14.58 -5.41
CA THR A 411 6.50 13.35 -5.95
C THR A 411 5.41 12.30 -6.15
N SER A 412 5.77 11.04 -6.42
CA SER A 412 4.82 9.92 -6.61
C SER A 412 3.80 9.72 -5.48
N ILE A 413 3.95 10.41 -4.35
CA ILE A 413 2.99 10.37 -3.24
C ILE A 413 1.57 10.77 -3.65
N VAL A 414 1.42 11.59 -4.70
CA VAL A 414 0.11 12.04 -5.23
C VAL A 414 -0.50 11.07 -6.24
N GLU A 415 0.25 10.06 -6.72
CA GLU A 415 -0.23 9.10 -7.71
C GLU A 415 -1.40 8.26 -7.19
N ALA A 416 -1.37 7.91 -5.91
CA ALA A 416 -2.35 7.02 -5.33
C ALA A 416 -3.21 7.71 -4.29
N SER A 417 -4.49 7.37 -4.31
CA SER A 417 -5.49 7.52 -3.23
C SER A 417 -5.88 8.93 -2.80
N LEU A 418 -5.28 9.98 -3.32
CA LEU A 418 -5.74 11.33 -3.04
C LEU A 418 -6.88 11.70 -4.00
N ASP A 419 -7.99 12.21 -3.46
CA ASP A 419 -9.08 12.75 -4.27
C ASP A 419 -8.83 14.23 -4.59
N ILE A 420 -7.88 14.45 -5.52
CA ILE A 420 -7.45 15.77 -5.97
C ILE A 420 -7.69 15.93 -7.47
N ASP A 421 -8.01 17.15 -7.90
CA ASP A 421 -8.31 17.51 -9.27
C ASP A 421 -7.73 18.90 -9.60
N PHE A 422 -6.61 18.89 -10.32
CA PHE A 422 -5.90 20.07 -10.77
C PHE A 422 -6.30 20.46 -12.20
N ASP A 423 -6.00 21.69 -12.60
CA ASP A 423 -6.29 22.21 -13.95
C ASP A 423 -5.20 21.83 -14.93
N TYR A 424 -3.95 21.89 -14.45
CA TYR A 424 -2.75 21.63 -15.23
C TYR A 424 -1.82 20.67 -14.50
N LEU A 425 -1.16 19.82 -15.27
CA LEU A 425 -0.15 18.87 -14.78
C LEU A 425 1.16 19.07 -15.54
N PHE A 426 2.25 19.26 -14.80
CA PHE A 426 3.62 19.18 -15.29
C PHE A 426 4.28 17.96 -14.66
N THR A 427 4.84 17.05 -15.45
CA THR A 427 5.39 15.83 -14.88
C THR A 427 6.63 15.35 -15.62
N GLU A 428 7.62 14.86 -14.89
CA GLU A 428 8.67 14.03 -15.43
C GLU A 428 8.09 12.67 -15.85
N LEU A 429 8.57 12.11 -16.95
CA LEU A 429 8.23 10.74 -17.34
C LEU A 429 8.91 9.75 -16.39
N LEU A 430 8.19 8.71 -15.96
CA LEU A 430 8.73 7.57 -15.24
C LEU A 430 8.45 6.28 -16.02
N ASP A 431 7.21 5.88 -16.08
CA ASP A 431 6.65 4.79 -16.90
C ASP A 431 5.19 5.11 -17.24
N LEU A 432 4.59 4.36 -18.15
CA LEU A 432 3.21 4.62 -18.60
C LEU A 432 2.18 4.46 -17.49
N ASN A 433 2.35 3.51 -16.56
CA ASN A 433 1.37 3.27 -15.50
C ASN A 433 1.37 4.45 -14.53
N SER A 434 2.54 4.86 -14.04
CA SER A 434 2.71 6.04 -13.18
C SER A 434 2.21 7.31 -13.88
N LEU A 435 2.56 7.49 -15.16
CA LEU A 435 2.12 8.65 -15.93
C LEU A 435 0.60 8.75 -16.01
N PHE A 436 -0.09 7.65 -16.31
CA PHE A 436 -1.55 7.67 -16.42
C PHE A 436 -2.25 7.83 -15.07
N GLN A 437 -1.62 7.41 -13.97
CA GLN A 437 -2.09 7.73 -12.63
C GLN A 437 -1.95 9.22 -12.31
N ARG A 438 -0.83 9.86 -12.70
CA ARG A 438 -0.62 11.32 -12.59
C ARG A 438 -1.64 12.08 -13.41
N PHE A 439 -1.92 11.66 -14.64
CA PHE A 439 -3.00 12.23 -15.45
C PHE A 439 -4.36 12.15 -14.77
N GLY A 440 -4.62 11.08 -14.01
CA GLY A 440 -5.82 10.94 -13.20
C GLY A 440 -5.97 11.98 -12.07
N ARG A 441 -5.00 12.88 -11.86
CA ARG A 441 -5.04 14.00 -10.92
C ARG A 441 -5.28 15.35 -11.60
N CYS A 442 -5.34 15.37 -12.93
CA CYS A 442 -5.63 16.54 -13.75
C CYS A 442 -6.94 16.34 -14.48
N ASN A 443 -7.84 17.32 -14.40
CA ASN A 443 -9.18 17.26 -15.00
C ASN A 443 -9.90 15.92 -14.72
N ARG A 444 -9.81 15.47 -13.47
CA ARG A 444 -10.25 14.14 -13.02
C ARG A 444 -11.74 13.89 -13.31
N LYS A 445 -12.57 14.91 -13.13
CA LYS A 445 -14.02 14.84 -13.37
C LYS A 445 -14.40 15.09 -14.83
N GLY A 446 -13.44 15.52 -15.68
CA GLY A 446 -13.73 15.89 -17.08
C GLY A 446 -14.55 17.15 -17.24
N ALA A 447 -14.65 17.98 -16.19
CA ALA A 447 -15.48 19.18 -16.18
C ALA A 447 -14.78 20.41 -16.81
N LYS A 448 -13.48 20.30 -17.12
CA LYS A 448 -12.66 21.40 -17.61
C LYS A 448 -12.40 21.29 -19.10
N ASN A 449 -12.21 22.44 -19.76
CA ASN A 449 -11.94 22.49 -21.18
C ASN A 449 -10.56 21.94 -21.52
N VAL A 450 -10.45 21.12 -22.56
CA VAL A 450 -9.22 20.51 -23.07
C VAL A 450 -8.89 20.94 -24.51
N THR A 451 -9.32 22.12 -24.93
CA THR A 451 -8.94 22.69 -26.23
C THR A 451 -7.45 23.05 -26.30
N MET A 452 -6.87 23.44 -25.16
CA MET A 452 -5.44 23.69 -25.00
C MET A 452 -4.79 22.52 -24.23
N TYR A 453 -3.46 22.44 -24.28
CA TYR A 453 -2.71 21.49 -23.48
C TYR A 453 -2.95 21.71 -21.99
N ASN A 454 -3.22 20.64 -21.27
CA ASN A 454 -3.36 20.65 -19.82
C ASN A 454 -2.43 19.67 -19.11
N CYS A 455 -1.69 18.85 -19.86
CA CYS A 455 -0.68 17.94 -19.34
C CYS A 455 0.64 18.10 -20.11
N TYR A 456 1.71 18.41 -19.40
CA TYR A 456 3.05 18.62 -19.94
C TYR A 456 3.98 17.52 -19.42
N VAL A 457 4.56 16.72 -20.31
CA VAL A 457 5.41 15.57 -19.97
C VAL A 457 6.85 15.84 -20.39
N TYR A 458 7.76 15.81 -19.43
CA TYR A 458 9.19 16.04 -19.61
C TYR A 458 9.94 14.71 -19.69
N THR A 459 10.69 14.47 -20.74
CA THR A 459 11.29 13.17 -21.06
C THR A 459 12.78 13.09 -20.74
N GLN A 460 13.47 14.20 -20.48
CA GLN A 460 14.89 14.19 -20.13
C GLN A 460 15.07 14.12 -18.61
N LEU A 461 15.77 13.09 -18.16
CA LEU A 461 16.18 12.84 -16.79
C LEU A 461 17.70 12.83 -16.66
N ASP A 462 18.23 12.83 -15.43
CA ASP A 462 19.65 12.69 -15.19
C ASP A 462 20.09 11.24 -15.42
N GLU A 463 21.29 11.02 -16.05
CA GLU A 463 21.80 9.67 -16.31
C GLU A 463 21.89 8.80 -15.05
N GLY A 464 22.22 9.41 -13.91
CA GLY A 464 22.25 8.75 -12.61
C GLY A 464 20.93 8.16 -12.13
N ASP A 465 19.79 8.50 -12.78
CA ASP A 465 18.47 7.99 -12.46
C ASP A 465 18.25 6.56 -12.95
N PHE A 466 19.00 6.15 -13.96
CA PHE A 466 18.91 4.86 -14.64
C PHE A 466 19.91 3.81 -14.11
N ILE A 467 20.62 4.08 -13.03
CA ILE A 467 21.56 3.11 -12.44
C ILE A 467 20.77 1.94 -11.85
N LEU A 468 20.61 0.90 -12.64
CA LEU A 468 19.97 -0.35 -12.30
C LEU A 468 20.87 -1.19 -11.40
N GLY A 469 20.34 -1.66 -10.30
CA GLY A 469 20.94 -2.66 -9.44
C GLY A 469 21.11 -2.24 -7.98
N ASN A 470 21.60 -1.05 -7.64
CA ASN A 470 21.83 -0.65 -6.25
C ASN A 470 21.44 0.78 -5.86
N LYS A 471 21.22 1.69 -6.81
CA LYS A 471 20.95 3.11 -6.50
C LYS A 471 19.86 3.76 -7.34
N GLY A 472 19.52 3.22 -8.52
CA GLY A 472 18.47 3.75 -9.39
C GLY A 472 17.11 3.11 -9.13
N PHE A 473 16.04 3.87 -9.32
CA PHE A 473 14.65 3.40 -9.15
C PHE A 473 13.90 3.29 -10.48
N ILE A 474 14.51 3.72 -11.61
CA ILE A 474 13.91 3.69 -12.94
C ILE A 474 14.47 2.52 -13.75
N ASP A 475 13.58 1.66 -14.23
CA ASP A 475 13.93 0.63 -15.21
C ASP A 475 14.14 1.26 -16.59
N LYS A 476 15.37 1.24 -17.10
CA LYS A 476 15.72 1.87 -18.36
C LYS A 476 14.90 1.34 -19.53
N THR A 477 14.69 0.03 -19.63
CA THR A 477 13.92 -0.60 -20.70
C THR A 477 12.46 -0.13 -20.67
N ILE A 478 11.83 -0.13 -19.49
CA ILE A 478 10.44 0.32 -19.35
C ILE A 478 10.34 1.82 -19.62
N PHE A 479 11.31 2.62 -19.20
CA PHE A 479 11.35 4.05 -19.49
C PHE A 479 11.46 4.33 -20.99
N GLU A 480 12.37 3.66 -21.70
CA GLU A 480 12.55 3.84 -23.15
C GLU A 480 11.29 3.45 -23.94
N LEU A 481 10.62 2.35 -23.56
CA LEU A 481 9.35 1.95 -24.14
C LEU A 481 8.25 2.97 -23.85
N SER A 482 8.20 3.49 -22.64
CA SER A 482 7.23 4.53 -22.24
C SER A 482 7.49 5.85 -22.97
N ASN A 483 8.75 6.20 -23.17
CA ASN A 483 9.15 7.39 -23.94
C ASN A 483 8.71 7.25 -25.41
N LYS A 484 8.94 6.11 -26.03
CA LYS A 484 8.42 5.84 -27.38
C LYS A 484 6.90 5.93 -27.45
N ALA A 485 6.21 5.36 -26.47
CA ALA A 485 4.76 5.34 -26.43
C ALA A 485 4.16 6.74 -26.27
N ILE A 486 4.76 7.63 -25.45
CA ILE A 486 4.22 8.97 -25.22
C ILE A 486 4.35 9.85 -26.48
N HIS A 487 5.35 9.62 -27.35
CA HIS A 487 5.49 10.30 -28.64
C HIS A 487 4.44 9.89 -29.68
N ASP A 488 3.77 8.73 -29.49
CA ASP A 488 2.60 8.33 -30.30
C ASP A 488 1.32 9.08 -29.90
N ILE A 489 1.36 9.94 -28.89
CA ILE A 489 0.24 10.77 -28.48
C ILE A 489 0.22 12.05 -29.30
N ASN A 490 -0.85 12.26 -30.05
CA ASN A 490 -1.05 13.44 -30.85
C ASN A 490 -2.01 14.42 -30.16
N GLY A 491 -1.56 15.04 -29.06
CA GLY A 491 -2.32 16.02 -28.30
C GLY A 491 -3.40 15.38 -27.40
N LYS A 492 -4.59 15.22 -27.93
CA LYS A 492 -5.74 14.68 -27.18
C LYS A 492 -5.58 13.19 -26.89
N LEU A 493 -5.74 12.84 -25.61
CA LEU A 493 -5.55 11.48 -25.12
C LEU A 493 -6.86 10.93 -24.51
N SER A 494 -7.41 9.90 -25.15
CA SER A 494 -8.57 9.17 -24.63
C SER A 494 -8.14 8.03 -23.69
N GLU A 495 -9.09 7.51 -22.91
CA GLU A 495 -8.80 6.38 -22.01
C GLU A 495 -8.54 5.08 -22.81
N SER A 496 -9.22 4.87 -23.94
CA SER A 496 -8.94 3.76 -24.87
C SER A 496 -7.53 3.83 -25.44
N LYS A 497 -7.04 5.03 -25.78
CA LYS A 497 -5.68 5.21 -26.29
C LYS A 497 -4.62 4.89 -25.21
N LYS A 498 -4.87 5.24 -23.94
CA LYS A 498 -3.97 4.86 -22.84
C LYS A 498 -3.82 3.34 -22.74
N GLN A 499 -4.93 2.61 -22.81
CA GLN A 499 -4.91 1.14 -22.74
C GLN A 499 -4.24 0.53 -23.99
N GLU A 500 -4.46 1.10 -25.19
CA GLU A 500 -3.78 0.70 -26.42
C GLU A 500 -2.25 0.84 -26.28
N LEU A 501 -1.77 1.98 -25.77
CA LEU A 501 -0.33 2.22 -25.57
C LEU A 501 0.29 1.20 -24.59
N ILE A 502 -0.37 0.92 -23.48
CA ILE A 502 0.09 -0.12 -22.53
C ILE A 502 0.16 -1.48 -23.22
N ASN A 503 -0.89 -1.87 -23.93
CA ASN A 503 -0.96 -3.17 -24.60
C ASN A 503 0.08 -3.32 -25.73
N ARG A 504 0.42 -2.23 -26.42
CA ARG A 504 1.39 -2.23 -27.52
C ARG A 504 2.84 -2.21 -27.02
N TYR A 505 3.14 -1.41 -26.01
CA TYR A 505 4.51 -1.15 -25.60
C TYR A 505 4.97 -2.01 -24.44
N LEU A 506 4.11 -2.33 -23.46
CA LEU A 506 4.47 -3.09 -22.26
C LEU A 506 4.09 -4.58 -22.38
N THR A 507 4.35 -5.18 -23.55
CA THR A 507 4.16 -6.62 -23.77
C THR A 507 5.22 -7.41 -23.02
N THR A 508 4.94 -8.67 -22.72
CA THR A 508 5.89 -9.60 -22.09
C THR A 508 7.18 -9.71 -22.87
N GLU A 509 7.11 -9.71 -24.19
CA GLU A 509 8.26 -9.77 -25.09
C GLU A 509 9.11 -8.49 -24.99
N ASN A 510 8.51 -7.31 -25.12
CA ASN A 510 9.21 -6.02 -25.09
C ASN A 510 9.96 -5.79 -23.77
N ILE A 511 9.35 -6.19 -22.63
CA ILE A 511 9.97 -6.00 -21.30
C ILE A 511 10.78 -7.20 -20.81
N SER A 512 10.93 -8.27 -21.64
CA SER A 512 11.55 -9.54 -21.25
C SER A 512 12.95 -9.40 -20.67
N GLN A 513 13.74 -8.43 -21.12
CA GLN A 513 15.10 -8.14 -20.66
C GLN A 513 15.16 -7.05 -19.58
N SER A 514 14.03 -6.48 -19.19
CA SER A 514 13.98 -5.45 -18.16
C SER A 514 14.46 -5.98 -16.79
N HIS A 515 14.98 -5.08 -15.99
CA HIS A 515 15.33 -5.39 -14.60
C HIS A 515 14.11 -5.83 -13.79
N PHE A 516 12.95 -5.23 -14.09
CA PHE A 516 11.66 -5.58 -13.49
C PHE A 516 11.37 -7.08 -13.60
N ILE A 517 11.46 -7.63 -14.83
CA ILE A 517 11.21 -9.07 -15.06
C ILE A 517 12.25 -9.95 -14.39
N LYS A 518 13.54 -9.57 -14.47
CA LYS A 518 14.62 -10.33 -13.80
C LYS A 518 14.38 -10.41 -12.31
N LYS A 519 14.11 -9.28 -11.68
CA LYS A 519 13.86 -9.20 -10.23
C LYS A 519 12.59 -9.94 -9.80
N PHE A 520 11.50 -9.84 -10.59
CA PHE A 520 10.30 -10.63 -10.38
C PHE A 520 10.60 -12.15 -10.37
N ARG A 521 11.30 -12.63 -11.40
CA ARG A 521 11.64 -14.07 -11.54
C ARG A 521 12.54 -14.57 -10.41
N GLU A 522 13.54 -13.79 -10.02
CA GLU A 522 14.42 -14.09 -8.89
C GLU A 522 13.64 -14.21 -7.59
N LYS A 523 12.76 -13.26 -7.31
CA LYS A 523 11.95 -13.28 -6.09
C LYS A 523 10.92 -14.40 -6.09
N TYR A 524 10.26 -14.66 -7.21
CA TYR A 524 9.32 -15.77 -7.32
C TYR A 524 10.00 -17.10 -7.03
N ARG A 525 11.18 -17.37 -7.63
CA ARG A 525 11.97 -18.58 -7.36
C ARG A 525 12.42 -18.68 -5.91
N PHE A 526 12.85 -17.56 -5.32
CA PHE A 526 13.22 -17.51 -3.91
C PHE A 526 12.06 -17.93 -3.01
N ILE A 527 10.86 -17.39 -3.20
CA ILE A 527 9.69 -17.71 -2.37
C ILE A 527 9.31 -19.20 -2.54
N ASP A 528 9.33 -19.68 -3.76
CA ASP A 528 9.01 -21.06 -4.10
C ASP A 528 9.97 -22.04 -3.39
N SER A 529 11.26 -21.71 -3.32
CA SER A 529 12.30 -22.52 -2.67
C SER A 529 12.26 -22.54 -1.14
N ILE A 530 11.46 -21.67 -0.49
CA ILE A 530 11.38 -21.61 0.97
C ILE A 530 10.72 -22.88 1.52
N SER A 531 11.39 -23.58 2.42
CA SER A 531 10.79 -24.70 3.16
C SER A 531 9.87 -24.18 4.26
N ILE A 532 8.82 -24.94 4.60
CA ILE A 532 7.91 -24.55 5.68
C ILE A 532 8.66 -24.47 7.01
N TYR A 533 8.28 -23.49 7.85
CA TYR A 533 8.84 -23.21 9.18
C TYR A 533 10.33 -22.85 9.21
N SER A 534 10.93 -22.50 8.06
CA SER A 534 12.31 -22.00 8.01
C SER A 534 12.47 -20.65 8.69
N PHE A 535 11.38 -19.91 8.83
CA PHE A 535 11.37 -18.55 9.39
C PHE A 535 10.35 -18.39 10.53
N LYS A 536 10.67 -17.51 11.48
CA LYS A 536 9.71 -16.99 12.43
C LYS A 536 8.89 -15.85 11.80
N LYS A 537 7.70 -15.59 12.33
CA LYS A 537 6.71 -14.65 11.77
C LYS A 537 7.26 -13.27 11.43
N ASN A 538 8.28 -12.77 12.13
CA ASN A 538 8.79 -11.42 11.98
C ASN A 538 10.22 -11.36 11.38
N GLU A 539 10.81 -12.49 11.02
CA GLU A 539 12.18 -12.55 10.47
C GLU A 539 12.25 -12.03 9.04
N ASN A 540 11.22 -12.26 8.23
CA ASN A 540 11.15 -11.75 6.86
C ASN A 540 9.99 -10.81 6.68
N LYS A 541 10.23 -9.71 6.00
CA LYS A 541 9.23 -8.71 5.62
C LYS A 541 9.07 -8.71 4.10
N LEU A 542 7.82 -8.57 3.63
CA LEU A 542 7.52 -8.40 2.21
C LEU A 542 8.21 -7.17 1.63
N ARG A 543 8.30 -6.11 2.42
CA ARG A 543 9.02 -4.89 2.07
C ARG A 543 10.32 -4.84 2.87
N ASN A 544 11.43 -5.15 2.21
CA ASN A 544 12.76 -4.83 2.75
C ASN A 544 13.05 -3.34 2.55
N ILE A 545 12.31 -2.49 3.26
CA ILE A 545 12.61 -1.06 3.31
C ILE A 545 13.75 -0.91 4.31
N LEU A 546 14.95 -0.79 3.79
CA LEU A 546 16.11 -0.38 4.58
C LEU A 546 15.96 1.12 4.85
N SER A 547 15.21 1.46 5.90
CA SER A 547 15.01 2.83 6.36
C SER A 547 15.36 2.93 7.84
N GLU A 548 15.75 4.12 8.25
CA GLU A 548 15.92 4.49 9.64
C GLU A 548 14.86 5.53 10.00
N THR A 549 14.25 5.37 11.17
CA THR A 549 13.28 6.35 11.69
C THR A 549 14.01 7.34 12.59
N ILE A 550 13.93 8.61 12.26
CA ILE A 550 14.63 9.69 12.97
C ILE A 550 13.69 10.82 13.34
N ILE A 551 14.09 11.62 14.34
CA ILE A 551 13.54 12.95 14.61
C ILE A 551 14.61 13.96 14.18
N PRO A 552 14.32 14.93 13.29
CA PRO A 552 15.25 16.02 13.02
C PRO A 552 15.51 16.84 14.29
N GLU A 553 16.75 17.24 14.53
CA GLU A 553 17.16 17.97 15.74
C GLU A 553 16.35 19.27 15.92
N THR A 554 16.14 20.02 14.84
CA THR A 554 15.34 21.25 14.87
C THR A 554 13.88 21.01 15.29
N VAL A 555 13.33 19.86 14.93
CA VAL A 555 11.99 19.43 15.36
C VAL A 555 11.99 19.03 16.83
N TYR A 556 13.02 18.26 17.25
CA TYR A 556 13.16 17.87 18.66
C TYR A 556 13.28 19.10 19.57
N GLU A 557 14.14 20.06 19.25
CA GLU A 557 14.30 21.29 20.04
C GLU A 557 12.98 22.10 20.12
N LYS A 558 12.22 22.15 19.03
CA LYS A 558 10.92 22.83 19.00
C LYS A 558 9.87 22.19 19.90
N TYR A 559 9.88 20.86 20.04
CA TYR A 559 8.86 20.08 20.79
C TYR A 559 9.48 19.32 21.97
N LYS A 560 10.64 19.75 22.48
CA LYS A 560 11.45 19.04 23.47
C LYS A 560 10.68 18.70 24.74
N GLU A 561 10.02 19.69 25.35
CA GLU A 561 9.27 19.50 26.59
C GLU A 561 8.18 18.43 26.44
N GLU A 562 7.45 18.44 25.33
CA GLU A 562 6.40 17.46 25.06
C GLU A 562 6.98 16.06 24.86
N ILE A 563 8.02 15.93 24.01
CA ILE A 563 8.67 14.66 23.70
C ILE A 563 9.30 14.05 24.96
N ASP A 564 10.04 14.84 25.74
CA ASP A 564 10.72 14.38 26.95
C ASP A 564 9.71 13.95 28.02
N THR A 565 8.63 14.71 28.20
CA THR A 565 7.55 14.36 29.14
C THR A 565 6.92 13.01 28.77
N ILE A 566 6.61 12.80 27.49
CA ILE A 566 6.03 11.54 27.01
C ILE A 566 7.03 10.38 27.17
N SER A 567 8.32 10.62 26.85
CA SER A 567 9.38 9.62 27.01
C SER A 567 9.58 9.20 28.47
N GLN A 568 9.52 10.16 29.40
CA GLN A 568 9.61 9.88 30.84
C GLN A 568 8.41 9.02 31.30
N LYS A 569 7.19 9.33 30.89
CA LYS A 569 6.00 8.52 31.19
C LYS A 569 6.14 7.09 30.67
N LEU A 570 6.61 6.92 29.42
CA LEU A 570 6.83 5.61 28.82
C LEU A 570 7.83 4.72 29.59
N ASN A 571 8.75 5.33 30.33
CA ASN A 571 9.82 4.62 31.06
C ASN A 571 9.54 4.45 32.56
N SER A 572 8.69 5.28 33.16
CA SER A 572 8.51 5.33 34.62
C SER A 572 7.16 4.79 35.09
N GLU A 573 6.11 4.77 34.27
CA GLU A 573 4.76 4.43 34.69
C GLU A 573 4.35 2.99 34.32
N ARG A 574 3.50 2.37 35.15
CA ARG A 574 2.80 1.14 34.80
C ARG A 574 1.68 1.48 33.82
N LEU A 575 1.98 1.35 32.53
CA LEU A 575 1.07 1.65 31.44
C LEU A 575 0.44 0.37 30.90
N THR A 576 -0.82 0.48 30.49
CA THR A 576 -1.48 -0.53 29.68
C THR A 576 -0.80 -0.62 28.29
N ALA A 577 -1.02 -1.71 27.57
CA ALA A 577 -0.48 -1.88 26.23
C ALA A 577 -0.95 -0.77 25.25
N ILE A 578 -2.17 -0.28 25.44
CA ILE A 578 -2.77 0.79 24.61
C ILE A 578 -2.15 2.14 24.96
N GLU A 579 -2.13 2.52 26.24
CA GLU A 579 -1.49 3.77 26.68
C GLU A 579 -0.05 3.85 26.19
N ARG A 580 0.71 2.77 26.30
CA ARG A 580 2.08 2.70 25.79
C ARG A 580 2.14 2.93 24.27
N LYS A 581 1.25 2.30 23.49
CA LYS A 581 1.18 2.49 22.04
C LYS A 581 0.77 3.91 21.67
N CYS A 582 -0.20 4.50 22.36
CA CYS A 582 -0.63 5.88 22.15
C CYS A 582 0.49 6.89 22.43
N LEU A 583 1.13 6.77 23.58
CA LEU A 583 2.27 7.64 23.94
C LEU A 583 3.43 7.49 22.96
N ARG A 584 3.74 6.25 22.55
CA ARG A 584 4.74 5.99 21.50
C ARG A 584 4.34 6.66 20.17
N SER A 585 3.09 6.55 19.74
CA SER A 585 2.58 7.20 18.51
C SER A 585 2.68 8.73 18.60
N ASN A 586 2.45 9.31 19.79
CA ASN A 586 2.58 10.75 20.02
C ASN A 586 4.04 11.25 19.85
N ILE A 587 5.05 10.47 20.22
CA ILE A 587 6.44 10.81 19.89
C ILE A 587 6.70 10.63 18.38
N LEU A 588 6.22 9.52 17.80
CA LEU A 588 6.46 9.19 16.40
C LEU A 588 5.82 10.16 15.41
N GLN A 589 4.84 11.00 15.81
CA GLN A 589 4.33 12.05 14.94
C GLN A 589 5.38 13.11 14.56
N TYR A 590 6.43 13.25 15.39
CA TYR A 590 7.58 14.15 15.15
C TYR A 590 8.70 13.48 14.35
N SER A 591 8.53 12.24 13.93
CA SER A 591 9.53 11.47 13.20
C SER A 591 9.24 11.36 11.71
N LEU A 592 10.28 11.03 10.95
CA LEU A 592 10.20 10.62 9.55
C LEU A 592 11.13 9.43 9.28
N GLU A 593 10.84 8.71 8.19
CA GLU A 593 11.70 7.62 7.71
C GLU A 593 12.66 8.15 6.65
N ILE A 594 13.94 7.87 6.82
CA ILE A 594 14.99 8.17 5.83
C ILE A 594 15.55 6.86 5.27
N PRO A 595 15.98 6.81 4.00
CA PRO A 595 16.66 5.64 3.45
C PRO A 595 17.94 5.35 4.25
N TYR A 596 18.26 4.06 4.42
CA TYR A 596 19.42 3.65 5.22
C TYR A 596 20.75 4.21 4.68
N TYR A 597 20.89 4.44 3.39
CA TYR A 597 22.07 5.09 2.82
C TYR A 597 22.22 6.56 3.22
N HIS A 598 21.14 7.28 3.57
CA HIS A 598 21.20 8.61 4.20
C HIS A 598 21.73 8.51 5.62
N TRP A 599 21.28 7.50 6.37
CA TRP A 599 21.76 7.21 7.70
C TRP A 599 23.27 6.88 7.66
N ASN A 600 23.73 6.04 6.73
CA ASN A 600 25.13 5.74 6.55
C ASN A 600 25.97 6.99 6.20
N SER A 601 25.40 7.92 5.42
CA SER A 601 26.06 9.21 5.14
C SER A 601 26.22 10.02 6.43
N TYR A 602 25.18 10.07 7.27
CA TYR A 602 25.26 10.73 8.59
C TYR A 602 26.32 10.09 9.50
N GLU A 603 26.37 8.76 9.58
CA GLU A 603 27.39 8.06 10.38
C GLU A 603 28.82 8.34 9.90
N LYS A 604 29.03 8.43 8.61
CA LYS A 604 30.32 8.83 8.04
C LYS A 604 30.70 10.25 8.46
N ALA A 605 29.71 11.17 8.39
CA ALA A 605 29.89 12.55 8.81
C ALA A 605 30.24 12.69 10.29
N MET A 606 29.56 11.96 11.11
CA MET A 606 29.82 11.91 12.54
C MET A 606 31.25 11.44 12.84
N LYS A 607 31.72 10.39 12.13
CA LYS A 607 33.11 9.90 12.24
C LYS A 607 34.14 10.93 11.78
N LYS A 608 33.80 11.78 10.79
CA LYS A 608 34.64 12.88 10.31
C LYS A 608 34.55 14.16 11.16
N GLY A 609 33.69 14.19 12.19
CA GLY A 609 33.46 15.35 13.04
C GLY A 609 32.62 16.49 12.37
N CYS A 610 31.99 16.21 11.22
CA CYS A 610 31.19 17.20 10.50
C CYS A 610 29.82 17.43 11.13
N VAL A 611 29.33 16.46 11.88
CA VAL A 611 28.07 16.50 12.65
C VAL A 611 28.32 15.89 14.02
N HIS A 612 27.55 16.32 15.03
CA HIS A 612 27.71 15.76 16.36
C HIS A 612 26.99 14.40 16.53
N GLN A 613 27.29 13.70 17.60
CA GLN A 613 26.67 12.41 17.91
C GLN A 613 25.17 12.61 18.13
N TYR A 614 24.36 11.69 17.56
CA TYR A 614 22.92 11.70 17.74
C TYR A 614 22.52 11.43 19.20
N GLN A 615 21.45 12.06 19.66
CA GLN A 615 20.76 11.76 20.90
C GLN A 615 19.75 10.64 20.66
N SER A 616 19.51 9.79 21.67
CA SER A 616 18.49 8.75 21.62
C SER A 616 17.39 9.01 22.63
N ILE A 617 16.14 8.88 22.20
CA ILE A 617 14.93 9.00 23.02
C ILE A 617 14.33 7.62 23.18
N ASN A 618 14.00 7.21 24.41
CA ASN A 618 13.36 5.92 24.66
C ASN A 618 11.88 5.94 24.25
N LEU A 619 11.46 4.96 23.47
CA LEU A 619 10.06 4.73 23.07
C LEU A 619 9.40 3.59 23.86
N SER A 620 10.22 2.64 24.32
CA SER A 620 9.84 1.52 25.20
C SER A 620 11.12 0.82 25.71
N PRO A 621 11.03 -0.11 26.68
CA PRO A 621 12.18 -0.92 27.06
C PRO A 621 12.79 -1.61 25.84
N GLY A 622 14.04 -1.24 25.50
CA GLY A 622 14.78 -1.79 24.36
C GLY A 622 14.50 -1.12 22.99
N GLU A 623 13.55 -0.18 22.89
CA GLU A 623 13.28 0.57 21.65
C GLU A 623 13.66 2.06 21.82
N LYS A 624 14.46 2.56 20.90
CA LYS A 624 14.92 3.96 20.91
C LYS A 624 14.70 4.59 19.54
N ILE A 625 14.43 5.90 19.51
CA ILE A 625 14.46 6.71 18.30
C ILE A 625 15.62 7.69 18.36
N LYS A 626 16.22 7.95 17.23
CA LYS A 626 17.42 8.78 17.11
C LYS A 626 17.03 10.21 16.76
N VAL A 627 17.60 11.19 17.44
CA VAL A 627 17.52 12.62 17.08
C VAL A 627 18.74 12.92 16.23
N MET A 628 18.54 13.33 15.01
CA MET A 628 19.58 13.48 14.00
C MET A 628 19.76 14.95 13.62
N GLN A 629 21.00 15.43 13.66
CA GLN A 629 21.35 16.74 13.11
C GLN A 629 21.22 16.69 11.60
N CYS A 630 20.25 17.44 11.07
CA CYS A 630 20.00 17.53 9.64
C CYS A 630 19.21 18.79 9.31
N ARG A 631 19.27 19.26 8.06
CA ARG A 631 18.41 20.33 7.60
C ARG A 631 16.97 19.80 7.46
N TYR A 632 16.06 20.41 8.17
CA TYR A 632 14.61 20.20 8.07
C TYR A 632 13.91 21.57 8.17
N ASP A 633 13.16 21.90 7.14
CA ASP A 633 12.45 23.18 7.04
C ASP A 633 11.07 23.01 6.36
N GLU A 634 10.52 24.07 5.80
CA GLU A 634 9.24 24.08 5.09
C GLU A 634 9.23 23.19 3.82
N MET A 635 10.39 22.80 3.33
CA MET A 635 10.55 21.87 2.20
C MET A 635 10.89 20.44 2.66
N GLY A 636 10.75 20.13 3.95
CA GLY A 636 11.01 18.84 4.54
C GLY A 636 12.49 18.54 4.79
N TYR A 637 12.84 17.25 4.85
CA TYR A 637 14.20 16.77 5.14
C TYR A 637 15.07 16.83 3.90
N TYR A 638 16.30 17.30 4.08
CA TYR A 638 17.38 17.28 3.10
C TYR A 638 18.42 16.21 3.44
N LYS A 639 18.88 15.49 2.41
CA LYS A 639 20.05 14.62 2.54
C LYS A 639 21.27 15.46 2.90
N ILE A 640 22.09 14.95 3.84
CA ILE A 640 23.39 15.53 4.12
C ILE A 640 24.33 15.24 2.93
N GLU A 641 24.76 16.28 2.25
CA GLU A 641 25.76 16.19 1.19
C GLU A 641 27.16 16.38 1.80
N PHE A 642 28.03 15.41 1.53
CA PHE A 642 29.48 15.58 1.78
C PHE A 642 30.13 15.87 0.44
N VAL A 643 30.92 16.91 0.42
CA VAL A 643 31.99 17.02 -0.55
C VAL A 643 33.05 16.00 -0.07
N ASP A 644 33.08 14.83 -0.68
CA ASP A 644 34.27 14.00 -0.57
C ASP A 644 35.39 14.84 -1.17
N ASP A 645 36.33 15.25 -0.36
CA ASP A 645 37.56 15.84 -0.88
C ASP A 645 38.08 14.87 -1.94
N VAL A 646 38.16 15.36 -3.15
CA VAL A 646 38.72 14.64 -4.29
C VAL A 646 40.22 14.48 -3.97
N ASP A 647 40.61 13.28 -3.51
CA ASP A 647 41.97 12.81 -3.61
C ASP A 647 42.20 12.11 -4.94
#